data_44f1ff15ec55987faa9333741dbac1cb
#
_entry.id   44f1ff15ec55987faa9333741dbac1cb
#
_cell.length_a   1.000
_cell.length_b   1.000
_cell.length_c   1.000
_cell.angle_alpha   90.00
_cell.angle_beta   90.00
_cell.angle_gamma   90.00
#
_symmetry.space_group_name_H-M   'P 1'
#
loop_
_entity.id
_entity.type
_entity.pdbx_description
1 polymer ?
#
loop_
_entity_poly.entity_id
_entity_poly.type
_entity_poly.pdbx_seq_one_letter_code
_entity_poly.pdbx_strand_id
1 'polypeptide(L)'
;MRVIIITVSILSVLVVHIARSQSPVNGTGNLSSGGRTRTFSYHLPTNIPKDNLALVIGFHGDGGTGAGFQAYAGLDALANAQNFITVYPDAVTVGGSIQFNKYADTAPGFGKAGDTNGPNPPDPNAPDDVLFTADLIDYFAQKYRINRNRVYVTGHSGGGYMCYFLSMTLPNKIAAFAPVAASLWGNNAYLNTYFSANTYTPVPVLHIHSKGDPTVDAPIIPYPKTPAYVWPLSNYSGLNCTNWSSYTTTAFNPNVDSLTFCGSGKKVILLMTKDATHGWSSQFNVAQTIWNFVKGYQLNSYPEIDNHLKVDQFGYLPLAKKIAVISGPQTGYNAAETFTPSSYYQIRKTNNDAVVFRGAPVAWNGGTTHTQSGDKAWWFDFSAVQEAGQYYVYDSLQRKRSYTFEISNTVYQPVLKQAARVFFYQRSGFAKQTPYAETPWTDGAAFLGAQQDTDCRLVSNTAAATSLDLQGGWFDAGDYNKYVPFTYGPLVDMLLAYQENPAAWTDDFNIPESGNGIPDLLDEVKWELDWLRRMQQPNGSLLHKVSVTDFSATSPPSADTHPRRYGAASTDATATGAAVFALAAIQFKSLSNPQMQTYGNTLQTAAIKAFNWADTNSAVLFNNTGFQSVAATYADHDRLARRVAAAAFLYVLTGDNTYRMFFDAHYNQIHLIQWGFAYPFEATYQDALLYYARAPGATTSVKNAILSAYTTSLKTSNSDNLPAYLSQSDAYRAFLKNDNYTWGSNETKAHQGNMFFSMNTYSQDAVNKTNYRDAGMGFIHYLHGVNPTSYCYLTNMSAYGGEFSAPTMYHSWFGDGTVFDFNPPPAYLMGGANPTYTPDAAYSGPVISPPQNQPIQKSYKAWNTSYPENSWQLNEPAIYSQGAYLRLLAQTMCYTDMITSVKSGNWNDATTWTCGRVPSITDRVLIQQSHVVIVDMVVNAKKLELKGKLTYINGGKLNLGN
;
A
#
# COMPACT_ATOMS: atom_id res chain seq x y z
N MET A 1 -44.56 -27.19 -10.46
CA MET A 1 -43.56 -28.26 -10.41
C MET A 1 -43.48 -28.85 -11.82
N ARG A 2 -42.58 -28.36 -12.66
CA ARG A 2 -42.10 -29.01 -13.88
C ARG A 2 -40.70 -28.48 -14.10
N VAL A 3 -39.69 -29.34 -13.87
CA VAL A 3 -38.30 -29.11 -14.15
C VAL A 3 -38.10 -29.26 -15.65
N ILE A 4 -37.60 -28.23 -16.30
CA ILE A 4 -37.07 -28.30 -17.69
C ILE A 4 -35.56 -28.38 -17.58
N ILE A 5 -35.01 -29.53 -17.85
CA ILE A 5 -33.58 -29.77 -18.00
C ILE A 5 -33.20 -29.32 -19.41
N ILE A 6 -32.45 -28.24 -19.53
CA ILE A 6 -31.81 -27.85 -20.79
C ILE A 6 -30.38 -28.41 -20.77
N THR A 7 -30.14 -29.41 -21.57
CA THR A 7 -28.80 -29.98 -21.80
C THR A 7 -28.06 -29.06 -22.77
N VAL A 8 -27.13 -28.28 -22.29
CA VAL A 8 -26.21 -27.51 -23.15
C VAL A 8 -24.95 -28.36 -23.37
N SER A 9 -24.75 -28.79 -24.61
CA SER A 9 -23.52 -29.47 -25.04
C SER A 9 -22.41 -28.43 -25.15
N ILE A 10 -21.52 -28.42 -24.17
CA ILE A 10 -20.30 -27.60 -24.22
C ILE A 10 -19.21 -28.41 -24.93
N LEU A 11 -18.77 -27.91 -26.08
CA LEU A 11 -17.58 -28.41 -26.78
C LEU A 11 -16.35 -27.96 -25.98
N SER A 12 -15.80 -28.86 -25.16
CA SER A 12 -14.59 -28.58 -24.37
C SER A 12 -13.37 -28.55 -25.29
N VAL A 13 -12.87 -27.34 -25.54
CA VAL A 13 -11.47 -27.18 -25.99
C VAL A 13 -10.59 -27.40 -24.76
N LEU A 14 -9.92 -28.53 -24.72
CA LEU A 14 -8.95 -28.88 -23.67
C LEU A 14 -7.72 -27.99 -23.85
N VAL A 15 -7.70 -26.82 -23.21
CA VAL A 15 -6.48 -26.05 -23.02
C VAL A 15 -5.80 -26.66 -21.78
N VAL A 16 -4.76 -27.45 -22.01
CA VAL A 16 -3.89 -27.92 -20.94
C VAL A 16 -3.16 -26.73 -20.37
N HIS A 17 -3.69 -26.16 -19.29
CA HIS A 17 -2.93 -25.22 -18.47
C HIS A 17 -1.97 -26.04 -17.61
N ILE A 18 -0.72 -26.12 -18.08
CA ILE A 18 0.40 -26.49 -17.21
C ILE A 18 0.43 -25.40 -16.13
N ALA A 19 0.31 -25.81 -14.87
CA ALA A 19 0.56 -24.88 -13.75
C ALA A 19 1.93 -24.23 -13.98
N ARG A 20 1.96 -23.00 -14.47
CA ARG A 20 3.20 -22.25 -14.63
C ARG A 20 3.62 -21.80 -13.23
N SER A 21 4.67 -22.44 -12.72
CA SER A 21 5.47 -21.77 -11.67
C SER A 21 5.84 -20.40 -12.23
N GLN A 22 5.75 -19.37 -11.41
CA GLN A 22 6.18 -18.02 -11.77
C GLN A 22 7.50 -18.06 -12.51
N SER A 23 7.60 -17.38 -13.64
CA SER A 23 8.89 -17.21 -14.31
C SER A 23 9.79 -16.34 -13.43
N PRO A 24 11.08 -16.70 -13.26
CA PRO A 24 12.00 -15.86 -12.52
C PRO A 24 12.06 -14.48 -13.17
N VAL A 25 12.06 -13.43 -12.37
CA VAL A 25 12.04 -12.06 -12.86
C VAL A 25 13.43 -11.45 -12.75
N ASN A 26 14.07 -11.20 -13.90
CA ASN A 26 15.23 -10.31 -13.99
C ASN A 26 14.72 -8.88 -14.15
N GLY A 27 15.26 -7.97 -13.35
CA GLY A 27 14.89 -6.57 -13.40
C GLY A 27 16.09 -5.65 -13.28
N THR A 28 15.87 -4.39 -13.60
CA THR A 28 16.80 -3.28 -13.32
C THR A 28 16.11 -2.28 -12.41
N GLY A 29 16.88 -1.59 -11.60
CA GLY A 29 16.36 -0.58 -10.69
C GLY A 29 17.33 0.57 -10.52
N ASN A 30 16.84 1.63 -9.91
CA ASN A 30 17.66 2.73 -9.47
C ASN A 30 17.18 3.25 -8.11
N LEU A 31 18.07 3.90 -7.40
CA LEU A 31 17.76 4.61 -6.17
C LEU A 31 18.65 5.85 -6.03
N SER A 32 18.19 6.82 -5.25
CA SER A 32 19.03 7.97 -4.89
C SER A 32 19.88 7.63 -3.68
N SER A 33 21.19 7.73 -3.82
CA SER A 33 22.15 7.50 -2.74
C SER A 33 23.25 8.55 -2.78
N GLY A 34 23.50 9.21 -1.67
CA GLY A 34 24.48 10.29 -1.59
C GLY A 34 24.24 11.42 -2.58
N GLY A 35 22.98 11.74 -2.88
CA GLY A 35 22.59 12.76 -3.86
C GLY A 35 22.78 12.36 -5.34
N ARG A 36 23.05 11.09 -5.63
CA ARG A 36 23.25 10.55 -6.99
C ARG A 36 22.25 9.46 -7.30
N THR A 37 21.82 9.38 -8.55
CA THR A 37 21.07 8.20 -9.03
C THR A 37 22.07 7.06 -9.25
N ARG A 38 21.82 5.93 -8.56
CA ARG A 38 22.63 4.72 -8.66
C ARG A 38 21.77 3.60 -9.24
N THR A 39 22.33 2.83 -10.15
CA THR A 39 21.63 1.74 -10.86
C THR A 39 22.09 0.37 -10.41
N PHE A 40 21.26 -0.63 -10.62
CA PHE A 40 21.55 -2.03 -10.31
C PHE A 40 20.67 -2.96 -11.15
N SER A 41 21.14 -4.17 -11.40
CA SER A 41 20.35 -5.29 -11.88
C SER A 41 19.98 -6.19 -10.70
N TYR A 42 18.89 -6.95 -10.81
CA TYR A 42 18.49 -7.89 -9.76
C TYR A 42 17.75 -9.10 -10.34
N HIS A 43 17.64 -10.15 -9.55
CA HIS A 43 16.87 -11.33 -9.87
C HIS A 43 16.01 -11.74 -8.67
N LEU A 44 14.73 -11.96 -8.94
CA LEU A 44 13.76 -12.49 -7.98
C LEU A 44 13.52 -13.97 -8.26
N PRO A 45 13.55 -14.84 -7.24
CA PRO A 45 13.30 -16.26 -7.42
C PRO A 45 11.85 -16.55 -7.81
N THR A 46 11.61 -17.69 -8.45
CA THR A 46 10.29 -18.15 -8.91
C THR A 46 9.23 -18.27 -7.82
N ASN A 47 9.64 -18.53 -6.59
CA ASN A 47 8.76 -18.57 -5.43
C ASN A 47 9.28 -17.58 -4.41
N ILE A 48 8.78 -16.36 -4.41
CA ILE A 48 9.10 -15.42 -3.34
C ILE A 48 8.37 -15.90 -2.08
N PRO A 49 9.07 -16.51 -1.10
CA PRO A 49 8.42 -16.86 0.16
C PRO A 49 8.02 -15.58 0.85
N LYS A 50 7.05 -15.69 1.69
CA LYS A 50 6.40 -14.54 2.32
C LYS A 50 7.30 -13.79 3.29
N ASP A 51 8.31 -14.45 3.87
CA ASP A 51 9.20 -13.88 4.89
C ASP A 51 10.57 -14.56 4.88
N ASN A 52 11.57 -13.87 5.45
CA ASN A 52 12.90 -14.42 5.72
C ASN A 52 13.82 -14.67 4.49
N LEU A 53 13.59 -13.96 3.37
CA LEU A 53 14.45 -14.03 2.20
C LEU A 53 15.85 -13.54 2.53
N ALA A 54 16.87 -14.28 2.08
CA ALA A 54 18.23 -13.75 2.08
C ALA A 54 18.45 -12.82 0.88
N LEU A 55 19.35 -11.86 1.03
CA LEU A 55 19.87 -11.02 -0.05
C LEU A 55 21.34 -11.34 -0.32
N VAL A 56 21.69 -11.62 -1.57
CA VAL A 56 23.08 -11.75 -2.00
C VAL A 56 23.40 -10.57 -2.94
N ILE A 57 24.37 -9.74 -2.55
CA ILE A 57 24.85 -8.61 -3.35
C ILE A 57 26.12 -9.04 -4.08
N GLY A 58 26.08 -8.97 -5.41
CA GLY A 58 27.19 -9.36 -6.29
C GLY A 58 27.86 -8.14 -6.92
N PHE A 59 29.13 -7.88 -6.59
CA PHE A 59 29.91 -6.76 -7.10
C PHE A 59 30.77 -7.19 -8.31
N HIS A 60 30.64 -6.47 -9.43
CA HIS A 60 31.46 -6.71 -10.63
C HIS A 60 32.90 -6.23 -10.48
N GLY A 61 33.79 -6.74 -11.33
CA GLY A 61 35.19 -6.27 -11.43
C GLY A 61 35.27 -4.88 -12.08
N ASP A 62 36.43 -4.25 -11.96
CA ASP A 62 36.69 -2.94 -12.58
C ASP A 62 36.46 -3.00 -14.08
N GLY A 63 35.81 -1.99 -14.64
CA GLY A 63 35.38 -1.93 -16.04
C GLY A 63 34.12 -2.73 -16.39
N GLY A 64 33.55 -3.45 -15.43
CA GLY A 64 32.34 -4.26 -15.61
C GLY A 64 31.03 -3.49 -15.40
N THR A 65 29.94 -4.24 -15.39
CA THR A 65 28.59 -3.76 -15.03
C THR A 65 27.88 -4.80 -14.17
N GLY A 66 26.83 -4.37 -13.43
CA GLY A 66 25.99 -5.27 -12.65
C GLY A 66 25.35 -6.36 -13.51
N ALA A 67 24.78 -5.99 -14.67
CA ALA A 67 24.19 -6.96 -15.60
C ALA A 67 25.23 -7.95 -16.18
N GLY A 68 26.45 -7.49 -16.47
CA GLY A 68 27.54 -8.36 -16.93
C GLY A 68 27.93 -9.38 -15.86
N PHE A 69 28.00 -8.96 -14.58
CA PHE A 69 28.31 -9.87 -13.49
C PHE A 69 27.14 -10.82 -13.19
N GLN A 70 25.92 -10.36 -13.28
CA GLN A 70 24.72 -11.19 -13.18
C GLN A 70 24.77 -12.38 -14.16
N ALA A 71 25.07 -12.12 -15.42
CA ALA A 71 25.18 -13.16 -16.43
C ALA A 71 26.37 -14.13 -16.18
N TYR A 72 27.42 -13.65 -15.52
CA TYR A 72 28.65 -14.40 -15.29
C TYR A 72 28.64 -15.24 -14.02
N ALA A 73 28.00 -14.75 -12.94
CA ALA A 73 28.18 -15.31 -11.59
C ALA A 73 27.43 -16.64 -11.35
N GLY A 74 26.41 -16.95 -12.13
CA GLY A 74 25.61 -18.18 -11.95
C GLY A 74 24.77 -18.21 -10.68
N LEU A 75 24.57 -17.07 -10.03
CA LEU A 75 23.84 -16.96 -8.76
C LEU A 75 22.32 -17.00 -8.96
N ASP A 76 21.80 -16.52 -10.08
CA ASP A 76 20.36 -16.43 -10.33
C ASP A 76 19.67 -17.80 -10.45
N ALA A 77 20.31 -18.75 -11.16
CA ALA A 77 19.80 -20.13 -11.22
C ALA A 77 19.75 -20.76 -9.81
N LEU A 78 20.76 -20.46 -8.98
CA LEU A 78 20.80 -20.92 -7.61
C LEU A 78 19.78 -20.20 -6.72
N ALA A 79 19.54 -18.93 -6.96
CA ALA A 79 18.52 -18.13 -6.28
C ALA A 79 17.12 -18.74 -6.47
N ASN A 80 16.80 -19.20 -7.67
CA ASN A 80 15.56 -19.93 -7.94
C ASN A 80 15.48 -21.25 -7.16
N ALA A 81 16.58 -21.99 -7.08
CA ALA A 81 16.59 -23.30 -6.40
C ALA A 81 16.61 -23.19 -4.86
N GLN A 82 17.15 -22.12 -4.31
CA GLN A 82 17.42 -21.95 -2.89
C GLN A 82 16.66 -20.79 -2.23
N ASN A 83 15.88 -20.08 -3.03
CA ASN A 83 14.93 -19.07 -2.58
C ASN A 83 15.61 -17.87 -1.87
N PHE A 84 16.41 -17.13 -2.60
CA PHE A 84 17.00 -15.87 -2.18
C PHE A 84 17.01 -14.85 -3.32
N ILE A 85 17.16 -13.58 -3.00
CA ILE A 85 17.25 -12.50 -3.98
C ILE A 85 18.72 -12.22 -4.28
N THR A 86 19.05 -11.98 -5.56
CA THR A 86 20.35 -11.46 -5.96
C THR A 86 20.22 -10.03 -6.48
N VAL A 87 21.20 -9.20 -6.17
CA VAL A 87 21.30 -7.84 -6.68
C VAL A 87 22.73 -7.53 -7.10
N TYR A 88 22.87 -6.83 -8.21
CA TYR A 88 24.15 -6.53 -8.85
C TYR A 88 24.24 -5.03 -9.10
N PRO A 89 24.82 -4.28 -8.15
CA PRO A 89 24.99 -2.84 -8.28
C PRO A 89 25.95 -2.48 -9.41
N ASP A 90 25.70 -1.35 -10.07
CA ASP A 90 26.61 -0.75 -11.02
C ASP A 90 27.57 0.20 -10.33
N ALA A 91 28.85 0.08 -10.66
CA ALA A 91 29.85 1.07 -10.33
C ALA A 91 29.70 2.33 -11.21
N VAL A 92 30.27 3.41 -10.79
CA VAL A 92 30.36 4.65 -11.57
C VAL A 92 31.79 4.94 -11.99
N THR A 93 31.97 5.89 -12.89
CA THR A 93 33.33 6.31 -13.31
C THR A 93 34.00 7.08 -12.18
N VAL A 94 35.15 6.57 -11.73
CA VAL A 94 36.02 7.20 -10.74
C VAL A 94 37.45 7.29 -11.35
N GLY A 95 38.02 8.46 -11.40
CA GLY A 95 39.37 8.66 -11.98
C GLY A 95 39.51 8.17 -13.43
N GLY A 96 38.42 8.24 -14.23
CA GLY A 96 38.39 7.81 -15.63
C GLY A 96 38.14 6.32 -15.85
N SER A 97 37.92 5.52 -14.80
CA SER A 97 37.62 4.10 -14.88
C SER A 97 36.29 3.77 -14.18
N ILE A 98 35.52 2.81 -14.71
CA ILE A 98 34.34 2.27 -14.07
C ILE A 98 34.79 1.35 -12.96
N GLN A 99 34.56 1.76 -11.71
CA GLN A 99 34.94 0.99 -10.54
C GLN A 99 34.16 1.41 -9.30
N PHE A 100 34.04 0.51 -8.33
CA PHE A 100 33.53 0.86 -7.01
C PHE A 100 34.56 1.72 -6.26
N ASN A 101 34.07 2.69 -5.49
CA ASN A 101 34.89 3.43 -4.56
C ASN A 101 35.20 2.56 -3.33
N LYS A 102 36.15 1.70 -3.50
CA LYS A 102 36.69 0.78 -2.48
C LYS A 102 37.75 1.42 -1.60
N TYR A 103 37.96 2.70 -1.80
CA TYR A 103 38.87 3.57 -1.05
C TYR A 103 38.05 4.65 -0.38
N ALA A 104 37.71 4.50 0.91
CA ALA A 104 36.89 5.49 1.54
C ALA A 104 37.61 6.78 1.80
N ASP A 105 37.18 7.83 1.18
CA ASP A 105 37.63 9.20 1.44
C ASP A 105 37.19 9.72 2.81
N THR A 106 36.34 9.01 3.51
CA THR A 106 35.79 9.39 4.81
C THR A 106 36.46 8.66 6.00
N ALA A 107 37.23 7.61 5.73
CA ALA A 107 38.04 6.97 6.78
C ALA A 107 39.46 7.53 6.77
N PRO A 108 39.95 8.15 7.86
CA PRO A 108 41.28 8.67 7.93
C PRO A 108 42.32 7.58 7.60
N GLY A 109 43.05 7.71 6.49
CA GLY A 109 44.16 6.84 6.16
C GLY A 109 43.98 5.84 5.02
N PHE A 110 42.85 5.80 4.33
CA PHE A 110 42.72 4.96 3.13
C PHE A 110 43.31 5.64 1.89
N GLY A 111 44.51 5.28 1.54
CA GLY A 111 45.15 5.61 0.27
C GLY A 111 45.19 4.43 -0.68
N LYS A 112 45.40 4.69 -1.97
CA LYS A 112 45.58 3.66 -2.99
C LYS A 112 46.82 2.80 -2.63
N ALA A 113 46.67 1.49 -2.42
CA ALA A 113 47.83 0.63 -2.17
C ALA A 113 48.72 0.65 -3.40
N GLY A 114 49.99 0.94 -3.15
CA GLY A 114 51.00 1.16 -4.18
C GLY A 114 51.24 2.62 -4.54
N ASP A 115 50.51 3.55 -3.97
CA ASP A 115 50.82 4.97 -4.06
C ASP A 115 51.94 5.29 -3.04
N THR A 116 53.17 5.51 -3.53
CA THR A 116 54.32 5.84 -2.67
C THR A 116 54.30 7.27 -2.15
N ASN A 117 53.29 8.07 -2.52
CA ASN A 117 53.26 9.51 -2.27
C ASN A 117 52.29 9.96 -1.18
N GLY A 118 51.73 9.01 -0.39
CA GLY A 118 50.75 9.38 0.67
C GLY A 118 49.33 9.59 0.18
N PRO A 119 48.36 9.84 1.09
CA PRO A 119 46.96 9.95 0.70
C PRO A 119 46.78 11.14 -0.23
N ASN A 120 46.29 10.86 -1.45
CA ASN A 120 45.65 11.89 -2.22
C ASN A 120 44.52 12.46 -1.37
N PRO A 121 44.33 13.77 -1.34
CA PRO A 121 43.19 14.35 -0.65
C PRO A 121 41.89 13.69 -1.20
N PRO A 122 40.92 13.38 -0.32
CA PRO A 122 39.67 12.78 -0.74
C PRO A 122 39.03 13.56 -1.90
N ASP A 123 38.63 12.86 -2.95
CA ASP A 123 37.82 13.48 -3.99
C ASP A 123 36.39 13.73 -3.44
N PRO A 124 36.00 14.98 -3.14
CA PRO A 124 34.69 15.28 -2.60
C PRO A 124 33.56 14.88 -3.56
N ASN A 125 33.90 14.55 -4.81
CA ASN A 125 32.98 14.08 -5.82
C ASN A 125 33.00 12.56 -6.00
N ALA A 126 33.78 11.81 -5.24
CA ALA A 126 33.77 10.36 -5.32
C ALA A 126 32.43 9.80 -4.81
N PRO A 127 31.89 8.72 -5.42
CA PRO A 127 30.66 8.09 -4.95
C PRO A 127 30.92 7.36 -3.62
N ASP A 128 29.95 7.42 -2.71
CA ASP A 128 29.97 6.62 -1.49
C ASP A 128 29.31 5.26 -1.75
N ASP A 129 30.08 4.24 -2.10
CA ASP A 129 29.59 2.90 -2.36
C ASP A 129 29.28 2.11 -1.08
N VAL A 130 29.74 2.55 0.07
CA VAL A 130 29.35 2.02 1.38
C VAL A 130 27.92 2.45 1.70
N LEU A 131 27.63 3.76 1.57
CA LEU A 131 26.29 4.30 1.71
C LEU A 131 25.33 3.68 0.69
N PHE A 132 25.74 3.59 -0.58
CA PHE A 132 24.94 2.96 -1.62
C PHE A 132 24.60 1.51 -1.30
N THR A 133 25.56 0.74 -0.77
CA THR A 133 25.31 -0.65 -0.35
C THR A 133 24.30 -0.70 0.82
N ALA A 134 24.42 0.22 1.78
CA ALA A 134 23.48 0.30 2.90
C ALA A 134 22.06 0.67 2.43
N ASP A 135 21.95 1.67 1.55
CA ASP A 135 20.68 2.10 0.97
C ASP A 135 20.05 1.00 0.10
N LEU A 136 20.87 0.22 -0.62
CA LEU A 136 20.42 -0.91 -1.41
C LEU A 136 19.84 -2.04 -0.52
N ILE A 137 20.48 -2.33 0.61
CA ILE A 137 19.97 -3.28 1.61
C ILE A 137 18.61 -2.79 2.14
N ASP A 138 18.51 -1.50 2.46
CA ASP A 138 17.28 -0.90 2.97
C ASP A 138 16.17 -0.89 1.91
N TYR A 139 16.51 -0.62 0.65
CA TYR A 139 15.58 -0.71 -0.48
C TYR A 139 14.99 -2.12 -0.65
N PHE A 140 15.85 -3.16 -0.67
CA PHE A 140 15.39 -4.55 -0.80
C PHE A 140 14.63 -5.04 0.44
N ALA A 141 14.99 -4.55 1.62
CA ALA A 141 14.25 -4.85 2.84
C ALA A 141 12.85 -4.25 2.83
N GLN A 142 12.69 -3.03 2.33
CA GLN A 142 11.39 -2.37 2.20
C GLN A 142 10.54 -3.00 1.09
N LYS A 143 11.13 -3.25 -0.07
CA LYS A 143 10.39 -3.68 -1.25
C LYS A 143 10.08 -5.17 -1.30
N TYR A 144 11.01 -6.02 -0.84
CA TYR A 144 10.93 -7.47 -1.02
C TYR A 144 11.03 -8.26 0.29
N ARG A 145 10.96 -7.59 1.44
CA ARG A 145 10.93 -8.23 2.78
C ARG A 145 12.10 -9.18 3.05
N ILE A 146 13.30 -8.79 2.62
CA ILE A 146 14.48 -9.57 2.97
C ILE A 146 14.69 -9.58 4.48
N ASN A 147 15.24 -10.66 4.98
CA ASN A 147 15.75 -10.69 6.35
C ASN A 147 17.07 -9.93 6.42
N ARG A 148 17.07 -8.76 7.07
CA ARG A 148 18.26 -7.91 7.26
C ARG A 148 19.42 -8.63 7.98
N ASN A 149 19.13 -9.71 8.72
CA ASN A 149 20.15 -10.54 9.34
C ASN A 149 20.78 -11.55 8.36
N ARG A 150 20.23 -11.70 7.15
CA ARG A 150 20.68 -12.65 6.13
C ARG A 150 21.07 -11.95 4.83
N VAL A 151 21.91 -10.93 4.96
CA VAL A 151 22.50 -10.18 3.84
C VAL A 151 23.95 -10.66 3.65
N TYR A 152 24.30 -11.01 2.43
CA TYR A 152 25.60 -11.53 2.06
C TYR A 152 26.16 -10.79 0.87
N VAL A 153 27.48 -10.69 0.79
CA VAL A 153 28.15 -10.06 -0.35
C VAL A 153 29.16 -11.01 -0.98
N THR A 154 29.25 -10.93 -2.29
CA THR A 154 30.31 -11.55 -3.08
C THR A 154 30.73 -10.62 -4.21
N GLY A 155 31.86 -10.85 -4.81
CA GLY A 155 32.32 -10.04 -5.93
C GLY A 155 33.64 -10.54 -6.49
N HIS A 156 33.89 -10.19 -7.75
CA HIS A 156 35.06 -10.60 -8.50
C HIS A 156 36.03 -9.43 -8.69
N SER A 157 37.34 -9.66 -8.55
CA SER A 157 38.38 -8.63 -8.78
C SER A 157 38.07 -7.33 -8.01
N GLY A 158 37.86 -6.18 -8.66
CA GLY A 158 37.47 -4.93 -8.02
C GLY A 158 36.25 -5.06 -7.09
N GLY A 159 35.26 -5.90 -7.43
CA GLY A 159 34.13 -6.24 -6.58
C GLY A 159 34.54 -7.10 -5.37
N GLY A 160 35.54 -7.96 -5.49
CA GLY A 160 36.10 -8.70 -4.36
C GLY A 160 36.84 -7.78 -3.37
N TYR A 161 37.54 -6.76 -3.87
CA TYR A 161 38.11 -5.70 -3.01
C TYR A 161 36.99 -4.94 -2.28
N MET A 162 35.85 -4.65 -2.95
CA MET A 162 34.70 -4.05 -2.32
C MET A 162 34.10 -4.92 -1.22
N CYS A 163 34.07 -6.25 -1.39
CA CYS A 163 33.66 -7.18 -0.33
C CYS A 163 34.53 -7.06 0.93
N TYR A 164 35.84 -6.98 0.77
CA TYR A 164 36.74 -6.77 1.90
C TYR A 164 36.53 -5.41 2.57
N PHE A 165 36.36 -4.37 1.77
CA PHE A 165 36.10 -3.04 2.27
C PHE A 165 34.79 -2.98 3.08
N LEU A 166 33.71 -3.59 2.59
CA LEU A 166 32.44 -3.70 3.31
C LEU A 166 32.56 -4.54 4.58
N SER A 167 33.47 -5.53 4.65
CA SER A 167 33.70 -6.30 5.88
C SER A 167 34.24 -5.45 7.03
N MET A 168 34.86 -4.33 6.72
CA MET A 168 35.36 -3.36 7.69
C MET A 168 34.32 -2.25 7.99
N THR A 169 33.56 -1.83 6.98
CA THR A 169 32.68 -0.64 7.09
C THR A 169 31.24 -0.96 7.41
N LEU A 170 30.72 -2.14 7.02
CA LEU A 170 29.35 -2.60 7.26
C LEU A 170 29.23 -3.98 7.93
N PRO A 171 30.09 -4.33 8.91
CA PRO A 171 30.01 -5.66 9.53
C PRO A 171 28.73 -5.90 10.34
N ASN A 172 27.98 -4.86 10.63
CA ASN A 172 26.70 -4.89 11.35
C ASN A 172 25.47 -4.98 10.43
N LYS A 173 25.65 -4.84 9.10
CA LYS A 173 24.59 -4.96 8.09
C LYS A 173 24.75 -6.20 7.20
N ILE A 174 25.95 -6.81 7.16
CA ILE A 174 26.30 -7.92 6.27
C ILE A 174 26.78 -9.11 7.09
N ALA A 175 26.13 -10.26 6.93
CA ALA A 175 26.33 -11.45 7.76
C ALA A 175 27.55 -12.30 7.37
N ALA A 176 27.91 -12.34 6.07
CA ALA A 176 29.08 -13.05 5.55
C ALA A 176 29.58 -12.48 4.22
N PHE A 177 30.86 -12.69 3.94
CA PHE A 177 31.57 -12.09 2.81
C PHE A 177 32.29 -13.18 2.00
N ALA A 178 32.18 -13.11 0.68
CA ALA A 178 32.80 -14.09 -0.23
C ALA A 178 33.53 -13.42 -1.41
N PRO A 179 34.70 -12.78 -1.15
CA PRO A 179 35.53 -12.19 -2.19
C PRO A 179 36.17 -13.25 -3.09
N VAL A 180 36.25 -12.97 -4.41
CA VAL A 180 36.85 -13.83 -5.43
C VAL A 180 37.93 -13.07 -6.21
N ALA A 181 39.11 -13.66 -6.39
CA ALA A 181 40.24 -13.11 -7.13
C ALA A 181 40.60 -11.66 -6.71
N ALA A 182 40.68 -11.43 -5.42
CA ALA A 182 40.92 -10.12 -4.83
C ALA A 182 41.78 -10.22 -3.59
N SER A 183 42.13 -9.10 -2.98
CA SER A 183 42.81 -9.05 -1.69
C SER A 183 42.29 -7.91 -0.83
N LEU A 184 42.58 -7.93 0.47
CA LEU A 184 42.31 -6.83 1.36
C LEU A 184 43.26 -5.66 1.02
N TRP A 185 42.68 -4.49 0.71
CA TRP A 185 43.46 -3.35 0.28
C TRP A 185 43.99 -2.53 1.45
N GLY A 186 45.27 -2.24 1.42
CA GLY A 186 45.98 -1.45 2.45
C GLY A 186 47.38 -1.99 2.73
N ASN A 187 48.27 -1.17 3.26
CA ASN A 187 49.57 -1.64 3.75
C ASN A 187 49.44 -2.22 5.17
N ASN A 188 50.38 -3.09 5.55
CA ASN A 188 50.32 -3.77 6.84
C ASN A 188 50.28 -2.84 8.05
N ALA A 189 50.97 -1.71 8.00
CA ALA A 189 50.99 -0.74 9.11
C ALA A 189 49.62 -0.11 9.29
N TYR A 190 48.95 0.25 8.20
CA TYR A 190 47.63 0.80 8.21
C TYR A 190 46.58 -0.22 8.70
N LEU A 191 46.57 -1.42 8.14
CA LEU A 191 45.65 -2.49 8.55
C LEU A 191 45.85 -2.84 10.03
N ASN A 192 47.10 -2.90 10.50
CA ASN A 192 47.39 -3.12 11.91
C ASN A 192 46.80 -2.00 12.80
N THR A 193 46.94 -0.73 12.39
CA THR A 193 46.38 0.40 13.12
C THR A 193 44.88 0.34 13.16
N TYR A 194 44.22 0.08 12.03
CA TYR A 194 42.76 -0.04 11.92
C TYR A 194 42.26 -1.15 12.83
N PHE A 195 42.80 -2.34 12.76
CA PHE A 195 42.34 -3.47 13.55
C PHE A 195 42.71 -3.38 15.04
N SER A 196 43.77 -2.66 15.40
CA SER A 196 44.14 -2.43 16.80
C SER A 196 43.28 -1.36 17.51
N ALA A 197 42.54 -0.55 16.77
CA ALA A 197 41.68 0.51 17.34
C ALA A 197 40.39 0.03 18.04
N ASN A 198 40.24 -1.25 18.29
CA ASN A 198 39.11 -1.90 19.00
C ASN A 198 37.69 -1.65 18.40
N THR A 199 37.59 -1.23 17.15
CA THR A 199 36.32 -0.95 16.47
C THR A 199 35.90 -2.05 15.50
N TYR A 200 36.79 -3.02 15.23
CA TYR A 200 36.53 -4.08 14.29
C TYR A 200 35.58 -5.15 14.85
N THR A 201 34.55 -5.47 14.08
CA THR A 201 33.61 -6.56 14.38
C THR A 201 34.00 -7.81 13.58
N PRO A 202 34.22 -8.97 14.22
CA PRO A 202 34.56 -10.21 13.53
C PRO A 202 33.49 -10.62 12.51
N VAL A 203 33.89 -11.02 11.29
CA VAL A 203 32.99 -11.45 10.22
C VAL A 203 33.47 -12.76 9.58
N PRO A 204 32.54 -13.63 9.11
CA PRO A 204 32.93 -14.82 8.35
C PRO A 204 33.32 -14.43 6.92
N VAL A 205 34.44 -15.03 6.43
CA VAL A 205 34.98 -14.78 5.10
C VAL A 205 35.28 -16.09 4.38
N LEU A 206 34.78 -16.25 3.15
CA LEU A 206 35.17 -17.28 2.20
C LEU A 206 35.92 -16.61 1.03
N HIS A 207 37.24 -16.66 1.02
CA HIS A 207 38.03 -16.16 -0.08
C HIS A 207 38.27 -17.27 -1.10
N ILE A 208 38.02 -17.03 -2.38
CA ILE A 208 38.30 -17.93 -3.50
C ILE A 208 39.33 -17.27 -4.39
N HIS A 209 40.49 -17.96 -4.60
CA HIS A 209 41.58 -17.40 -5.36
C HIS A 209 42.32 -18.47 -6.16
N SER A 210 42.82 -18.10 -7.34
CA SER A 210 43.69 -18.98 -8.13
C SER A 210 45.13 -18.82 -7.73
N LYS A 211 45.84 -19.96 -7.59
CA LYS A 211 47.27 -19.98 -7.30
C LYS A 211 48.12 -19.26 -8.33
N GLY A 212 47.71 -19.32 -9.58
CA GLY A 212 48.42 -18.71 -10.71
C GLY A 212 47.72 -17.47 -11.28
N ASP A 213 46.95 -16.77 -10.47
CA ASP A 213 46.25 -15.56 -10.92
C ASP A 213 47.22 -14.56 -11.53
N PRO A 214 47.06 -14.19 -12.83
CA PRO A 214 48.03 -13.32 -13.51
C PRO A 214 47.85 -11.83 -13.20
N THR A 215 46.75 -11.46 -12.51
CA THR A 215 46.36 -10.05 -12.27
C THR A 215 46.50 -9.67 -10.81
N VAL A 216 46.06 -10.56 -9.91
CA VAL A 216 46.13 -10.36 -8.45
C VAL A 216 46.90 -11.52 -7.85
N ASP A 217 47.99 -11.20 -7.20
CA ASP A 217 48.82 -12.24 -6.57
C ASP A 217 48.07 -13.03 -5.51
N ALA A 218 48.27 -14.32 -5.52
CA ALA A 218 47.66 -15.23 -4.56
C ALA A 218 48.05 -14.86 -3.11
N PRO A 219 47.08 -14.89 -2.18
CA PRO A 219 47.30 -14.34 -0.83
C PRO A 219 48.15 -15.22 0.12
N ILE A 220 48.68 -16.39 -0.34
CA ILE A 220 49.44 -17.33 0.52
C ILE A 220 50.73 -17.85 -0.09
N ILE A 221 51.73 -18.05 0.76
CA ILE A 221 53.04 -18.67 0.45
C ILE A 221 52.87 -20.16 0.11
N PRO A 222 53.59 -20.69 -0.89
CA PRO A 222 54.76 -20.08 -1.52
C PRO A 222 54.45 -19.00 -2.56
N TYR A 223 53.34 -18.41 -2.47
CA TYR A 223 52.82 -17.37 -3.35
C TYR A 223 53.23 -16.04 -2.75
N PRO A 224 53.92 -15.17 -3.46
CA PRO A 224 54.75 -14.17 -2.85
C PRO A 224 54.07 -12.97 -2.25
N LYS A 225 52.76 -12.86 -2.39
CA LYS A 225 52.12 -11.65 -1.85
C LYS A 225 50.79 -11.99 -1.17
N THR A 226 50.89 -12.43 -0.11
CA THR A 226 50.69 -12.58 1.07
C THR A 226 49.49 -12.79 1.89
N PRO A 227 49.55 -13.60 2.83
CA PRO A 227 48.67 -13.77 3.95
C PRO A 227 48.24 -12.47 4.68
N ALA A 228 48.98 -11.41 4.49
CA ALA A 228 48.73 -10.12 5.14
C ALA A 228 47.33 -9.56 4.89
N TYR A 229 46.66 -9.98 3.82
CA TYR A 229 45.32 -9.50 3.49
C TYR A 229 44.21 -10.34 4.10
N VAL A 230 44.43 -11.64 4.31
CA VAL A 230 43.45 -12.50 5.00
C VAL A 230 43.72 -12.56 6.49
N TRP A 231 44.98 -12.55 6.84
CA TRP A 231 45.47 -12.69 8.22
C TRP A 231 44.98 -11.60 9.20
N PRO A 232 44.92 -10.28 8.87
CA PRO A 232 44.33 -9.31 9.78
C PRO A 232 42.89 -9.65 10.19
N LEU A 233 42.06 -10.07 9.25
CA LEU A 233 40.71 -10.49 9.55
C LEU A 233 40.63 -11.65 10.52
N SER A 234 41.49 -12.64 10.35
CA SER A 234 41.56 -13.82 11.23
C SER A 234 42.12 -13.48 12.59
N ASN A 235 43.14 -12.61 12.63
CA ASN A 235 43.90 -12.31 13.84
C ASN A 235 43.20 -11.30 14.78
N TYR A 236 42.55 -10.28 14.22
CA TYR A 236 41.87 -9.22 14.99
C TYR A 236 40.40 -9.46 15.22
N SER A 237 39.84 -10.51 14.66
CA SER A 237 38.43 -10.75 14.71
C SER A 237 37.90 -11.31 16.03
N GLY A 238 38.77 -11.53 17.02
CA GLY A 238 38.37 -12.19 18.29
C GLY A 238 37.93 -13.64 18.09
N LEU A 239 38.32 -14.29 16.98
CA LEU A 239 37.95 -15.66 16.63
C LEU A 239 38.95 -16.70 17.21
N ASN A 240 39.79 -16.34 18.18
CA ASN A 240 40.86 -17.18 18.73
C ASN A 240 41.92 -17.59 17.70
N CYS A 241 42.05 -16.88 16.61
CA CYS A 241 43.13 -17.07 15.67
C CYS A 241 44.40 -16.34 16.14
N THR A 242 45.39 -17.06 16.56
CA THR A 242 46.60 -16.47 17.13
C THR A 242 47.62 -16.09 16.07
N ASN A 243 47.54 -16.66 14.87
CA ASN A 243 48.55 -16.48 13.84
C ASN A 243 48.02 -16.99 12.49
N TRP A 244 48.29 -16.29 11.39
CA TRP A 244 47.94 -16.71 10.04
C TRP A 244 48.70 -17.96 9.55
N SER A 245 49.85 -18.28 10.14
CA SER A 245 50.58 -19.51 9.87
C SER A 245 49.95 -20.74 10.53
N SER A 246 48.99 -20.55 11.43
CA SER A 246 48.22 -21.61 12.08
C SER A 246 46.94 -21.86 11.32
N TYR A 247 47.01 -22.54 10.20
CA TYR A 247 45.87 -22.95 9.40
C TYR A 247 45.85 -24.46 9.12
N THR A 248 44.70 -25.02 8.90
CA THR A 248 44.50 -26.39 8.47
C THR A 248 44.32 -26.43 6.96
N THR A 249 45.16 -27.21 6.27
CA THR A 249 45.01 -27.45 4.84
C THR A 249 44.30 -28.78 4.62
N THR A 250 43.22 -28.78 3.84
CA THR A 250 42.52 -29.97 3.39
C THR A 250 42.25 -29.90 1.89
N ALA A 251 42.25 -31.03 1.20
CA ALA A 251 41.79 -31.01 -0.18
C ALA A 251 40.25 -30.76 -0.20
N PHE A 252 39.82 -29.69 -0.85
CA PHE A 252 38.41 -29.46 -1.16
C PHE A 252 37.95 -30.39 -2.30
N ASN A 253 38.82 -30.49 -3.31
CA ASN A 253 38.79 -31.48 -4.38
C ASN A 253 40.21 -31.62 -4.95
N PRO A 254 40.48 -32.49 -5.95
CA PRO A 254 41.85 -32.69 -6.50
C PRO A 254 42.50 -31.40 -7.01
N ASN A 255 41.71 -30.44 -7.41
CA ASN A 255 42.19 -29.20 -8.03
C ASN A 255 42.06 -27.96 -7.12
N VAL A 256 41.59 -28.14 -5.88
CA VAL A 256 41.34 -27.03 -4.94
C VAL A 256 41.73 -27.42 -3.53
N ASP A 257 42.60 -26.61 -2.93
CA ASP A 257 42.98 -26.73 -1.53
C ASP A 257 42.14 -25.76 -0.68
N SER A 258 41.66 -26.24 0.46
CA SER A 258 40.97 -25.42 1.45
C SER A 258 41.88 -25.15 2.64
N LEU A 259 42.11 -23.90 2.92
CA LEU A 259 42.87 -23.45 4.07
C LEU A 259 41.91 -22.77 5.05
N THR A 260 41.74 -23.36 6.21
CA THR A 260 40.88 -22.83 7.28
C THR A 260 41.75 -22.20 8.37
N PHE A 261 41.55 -20.87 8.56
CA PHE A 261 42.29 -20.13 9.55
C PHE A 261 41.52 -20.11 10.85
N CYS A 262 40.41 -20.07 11.09
CA CYS A 262 39.73 -20.11 12.38
C CYS A 262 38.63 -21.20 12.35
N GLY A 263 38.84 -22.23 13.12
CA GLY A 263 38.03 -23.46 13.06
C GLY A 263 36.64 -23.38 13.75
N SER A 264 36.44 -22.41 14.63
CA SER A 264 35.21 -22.28 15.41
C SER A 264 34.58 -20.92 15.25
N GLY A 265 33.24 -20.81 15.38
CA GLY A 265 32.53 -19.55 15.28
C GLY A 265 32.55 -18.96 13.86
N LYS A 266 32.96 -17.71 13.72
CA LYS A 266 33.09 -17.02 12.43
C LYS A 266 34.35 -17.43 11.70
N LYS A 267 34.21 -18.29 10.69
CA LYS A 267 35.34 -18.91 9.97
C LYS A 267 35.92 -17.96 8.91
N VAL A 268 37.24 -18.01 8.73
CA VAL A 268 37.95 -17.47 7.58
C VAL A 268 38.52 -18.65 6.79
N ILE A 269 38.04 -18.86 5.57
CA ILE A 269 38.44 -19.97 4.70
C ILE A 269 38.99 -19.39 3.40
N LEU A 270 40.13 -19.90 2.93
CA LEU A 270 40.67 -19.63 1.61
C LEU A 270 40.57 -20.92 0.78
N LEU A 271 39.83 -20.88 -0.35
CA LEU A 271 39.86 -21.91 -1.37
C LEU A 271 40.86 -21.50 -2.45
N MET A 272 41.96 -22.26 -2.53
CA MET A 272 43.04 -22.00 -3.46
C MET A 272 42.91 -22.95 -4.64
N THR A 273 42.58 -22.44 -5.81
CA THR A 273 42.50 -23.24 -7.04
C THR A 273 43.86 -23.38 -7.70
N LYS A 274 44.13 -24.50 -8.39
CA LYS A 274 45.40 -24.82 -9.05
C LYS A 274 45.45 -24.35 -10.50
N ASP A 275 44.39 -23.77 -11.01
CA ASP A 275 44.34 -23.09 -12.30
C ASP A 275 45.09 -21.73 -12.27
N ALA A 276 45.37 -21.15 -13.43
CA ALA A 276 46.05 -19.87 -13.58
C ALA A 276 45.09 -18.84 -14.17
N THR A 277 43.99 -18.57 -13.46
CA THR A 277 42.95 -17.69 -13.94
C THR A 277 42.71 -16.50 -13.00
N HIS A 278 42.42 -15.36 -13.59
CA HIS A 278 41.86 -14.21 -12.86
C HIS A 278 40.34 -14.21 -13.04
N GLY A 279 39.63 -15.07 -12.32
CA GLY A 279 38.21 -15.17 -12.58
C GLY A 279 37.47 -16.15 -11.68
N TRP A 280 36.25 -16.37 -12.08
CA TRP A 280 35.36 -17.36 -11.49
C TRP A 280 35.85 -18.76 -11.89
N SER A 281 36.37 -19.51 -10.95
CA SER A 281 37.05 -20.77 -11.24
C SER A 281 36.08 -21.80 -11.88
N SER A 282 36.58 -22.53 -12.88
CA SER A 282 35.84 -23.68 -13.47
C SER A 282 36.08 -25.00 -12.72
N GLN A 283 36.94 -25.01 -11.71
CA GLN A 283 37.31 -26.21 -10.97
C GLN A 283 36.22 -26.76 -10.03
N PHE A 284 35.19 -25.96 -9.77
CA PHE A 284 34.02 -26.28 -8.97
C PHE A 284 32.89 -25.27 -9.20
N ASN A 285 31.71 -25.57 -8.69
CA ASN A 285 30.59 -24.61 -8.74
C ASN A 285 30.80 -23.53 -7.67
N VAL A 286 31.34 -22.38 -8.09
CA VAL A 286 31.66 -21.24 -7.22
C VAL A 286 30.40 -20.68 -6.56
N ALA A 287 29.33 -20.45 -7.31
CA ALA A 287 28.07 -19.90 -6.77
C ALA A 287 27.49 -20.81 -5.68
N GLN A 288 27.42 -22.10 -5.91
CA GLN A 288 26.94 -23.08 -4.93
C GLN A 288 27.83 -23.12 -3.67
N THR A 289 29.13 -23.01 -3.86
CA THR A 289 30.10 -23.04 -2.74
C THR A 289 29.98 -21.79 -1.88
N ILE A 290 29.86 -20.62 -2.52
CA ILE A 290 29.59 -19.36 -1.81
C ILE A 290 28.31 -19.48 -1.01
N TRP A 291 27.22 -19.89 -1.63
CA TRP A 291 25.94 -20.02 -0.94
C TRP A 291 25.99 -21.00 0.25
N ASN A 292 26.60 -22.15 0.06
CA ASN A 292 26.76 -23.14 1.13
C ASN A 292 27.53 -22.61 2.33
N PHE A 293 28.46 -21.68 2.11
CA PHE A 293 29.17 -21.02 3.18
C PHE A 293 28.34 -19.92 3.83
N VAL A 294 27.86 -18.95 3.04
CA VAL A 294 27.23 -17.74 3.58
C VAL A 294 25.89 -18.01 4.26
N LYS A 295 25.09 -18.98 3.75
CA LYS A 295 23.78 -19.31 4.34
C LYS A 295 23.83 -19.81 5.79
N GLY A 296 25.00 -20.26 6.24
CA GLY A 296 25.24 -20.70 7.62
C GLY A 296 25.42 -19.55 8.63
N TYR A 297 25.43 -18.30 8.18
CA TYR A 297 25.64 -17.13 9.03
C TYR A 297 24.47 -16.18 9.00
N GLN A 298 24.19 -15.58 10.14
CA GLN A 298 23.24 -14.49 10.27
C GLN A 298 23.73 -13.49 11.32
N LEU A 299 23.33 -12.24 11.14
CA LEU A 299 23.51 -11.22 12.16
C LEU A 299 22.50 -11.45 13.28
N ASN A 300 22.82 -10.89 14.45
CA ASN A 300 21.87 -10.78 15.57
C ASN A 300 21.55 -9.30 15.87
N SER A 301 21.85 -8.42 14.91
CA SER A 301 21.78 -6.97 15.09
C SER A 301 20.36 -6.45 14.99
N TYR A 302 19.55 -7.08 14.14
CA TYR A 302 18.14 -6.72 13.94
C TYR A 302 17.25 -7.75 14.61
N PRO A 303 16.32 -7.32 15.47
CA PRO A 303 15.30 -8.23 15.98
C PRO A 303 14.47 -8.78 14.82
N GLU A 304 14.16 -10.07 14.88
CA GLU A 304 13.28 -10.69 13.88
C GLU A 304 11.89 -10.06 13.93
N ILE A 305 11.26 -9.90 12.77
CA ILE A 305 9.87 -9.49 12.70
C ILE A 305 9.01 -10.67 13.20
N ASP A 306 8.07 -10.36 14.08
CA ASP A 306 7.10 -11.30 14.61
C ASP A 306 5.69 -10.90 14.22
N ASN A 307 5.08 -11.71 13.40
CA ASN A 307 3.70 -11.50 12.94
C ASN A 307 2.65 -11.62 14.06
N HIS A 308 3.04 -12.03 15.28
CA HIS A 308 2.17 -11.96 16.43
C HIS A 308 2.00 -10.53 16.97
N LEU A 309 2.86 -9.58 16.60
CA LEU A 309 2.85 -8.18 17.02
C LEU A 309 2.22 -7.31 15.94
N LYS A 310 0.89 -7.11 16.02
CA LYS A 310 0.10 -6.41 15.01
C LYS A 310 0.10 -4.91 15.25
N VAL A 311 0.51 -4.13 14.27
CA VAL A 311 0.52 -2.67 14.29
C VAL A 311 -0.06 -2.11 13.00
N ASP A 312 -0.55 -0.87 13.03
CA ASP A 312 -0.74 -0.10 11.79
C ASP A 312 0.65 0.17 11.21
N GLN A 313 0.93 -0.40 10.05
CA GLN A 313 2.28 -0.39 9.48
C GLN A 313 2.68 0.99 8.92
N PHE A 314 1.70 1.83 8.57
CA PHE A 314 2.02 3.23 8.26
C PHE A 314 2.27 4.00 9.54
N GLY A 315 1.39 3.85 10.53
CA GLY A 315 1.58 4.44 11.83
C GLY A 315 0.34 5.07 12.45
N TYR A 316 0.56 6.08 13.27
CA TYR A 316 -0.46 6.64 14.13
C TYR A 316 -0.34 8.16 14.22
N LEU A 317 -1.48 8.83 14.34
CA LEU A 317 -1.50 10.24 14.72
C LEU A 317 -1.08 10.42 16.19
N PRO A 318 -0.33 11.47 16.53
CA PRO A 318 0.24 11.63 17.88
C PRO A 318 -0.78 11.54 19.03
N LEU A 319 -1.95 12.15 18.85
CA LEU A 319 -3.01 12.21 19.88
C LEU A 319 -4.00 11.03 19.80
N ALA A 320 -3.93 10.21 18.77
CA ALA A 320 -4.82 9.08 18.61
C ALA A 320 -4.56 7.98 19.65
N LYS A 321 -5.56 7.15 19.85
CA LYS A 321 -5.41 5.91 20.61
C LYS A 321 -4.54 4.93 19.81
N LYS A 322 -3.42 4.50 20.40
CA LYS A 322 -2.44 3.62 19.77
C LYS A 322 -2.37 2.30 20.50
N ILE A 323 -2.92 1.25 19.86
CA ILE A 323 -2.93 -0.10 20.42
C ILE A 323 -2.31 -1.06 19.43
N ALA A 324 -1.23 -1.71 19.84
CA ALA A 324 -0.76 -2.90 19.17
C ALA A 324 -1.54 -4.11 19.69
N VAL A 325 -1.94 -4.99 18.78
CA VAL A 325 -2.59 -6.26 19.14
C VAL A 325 -1.57 -7.37 19.09
N ILE A 326 -1.40 -8.06 20.19
CA ILE A 326 -0.55 -9.23 20.31
C ILE A 326 -1.44 -10.44 20.20
N SER A 327 -1.18 -11.35 19.27
CA SER A 327 -2.07 -12.47 18.95
C SER A 327 -1.41 -13.81 19.15
N GLY A 328 -2.13 -14.74 19.81
CA GLY A 328 -1.72 -16.14 19.92
C GLY A 328 -2.76 -17.03 19.25
N PRO A 329 -2.48 -17.58 18.05
CA PRO A 329 -3.43 -18.38 17.29
C PRO A 329 -3.80 -19.66 18.03
N GLN A 330 -5.11 -19.98 18.05
CA GLN A 330 -5.67 -21.19 18.65
C GLN A 330 -6.34 -22.05 17.58
N THR A 331 -6.90 -21.43 16.55
CA THR A 331 -7.55 -22.10 15.42
C THR A 331 -7.20 -21.41 14.10
N GLY A 332 -7.37 -22.11 13.00
CA GLY A 332 -7.05 -21.64 11.66
C GLY A 332 -5.71 -22.15 11.15
N TYR A 333 -5.28 -21.65 10.00
CA TYR A 333 -4.10 -22.13 9.27
C TYR A 333 -2.79 -22.05 10.06
N ASN A 334 -2.74 -21.16 11.04
CA ASN A 334 -1.57 -20.93 11.89
C ASN A 334 -1.74 -21.45 13.33
N ALA A 335 -2.72 -22.33 13.58
CA ALA A 335 -2.99 -22.88 14.92
C ALA A 335 -1.82 -23.71 15.51
N ALA A 336 -0.93 -24.20 14.64
CA ALA A 336 0.25 -24.94 15.06
C ALA A 336 1.39 -24.04 15.59
N GLU A 337 1.30 -22.73 15.40
CA GLU A 337 2.28 -21.79 15.95
C GLU A 337 2.13 -21.70 17.46
N THR A 338 3.20 -22.00 18.18
CA THR A 338 3.22 -21.85 19.65
C THR A 338 3.59 -20.43 20.01
N PHE A 339 2.71 -19.72 20.71
CA PHE A 339 2.96 -18.37 21.14
C PHE A 339 2.56 -18.15 22.60
N THR A 340 3.44 -17.53 23.35
CA THR A 340 3.17 -17.05 24.71
C THR A 340 3.56 -15.59 24.80
N PRO A 341 2.64 -14.69 25.20
CA PRO A 341 2.98 -13.27 25.31
C PRO A 341 3.99 -13.05 26.43
N SER A 342 4.90 -12.12 26.17
CA SER A 342 5.83 -11.65 27.20
C SER A 342 5.12 -10.78 28.22
N SER A 343 5.70 -10.68 29.43
CA SER A 343 5.09 -9.92 30.54
C SER A 343 5.11 -8.40 30.28
N TYR A 344 5.94 -7.92 29.37
CA TYR A 344 5.98 -6.53 28.94
C TYR A 344 6.56 -6.38 27.54
N TYR A 345 6.20 -5.28 26.89
CA TYR A 345 6.71 -4.86 25.59
C TYR A 345 7.26 -3.44 25.67
N GLN A 346 8.05 -3.06 24.69
CA GLN A 346 8.67 -1.75 24.59
C GLN A 346 8.30 -1.08 23.27
N ILE A 347 8.20 0.24 23.27
CA ILE A 347 8.29 1.03 22.03
C ILE A 347 9.71 1.55 21.92
N ARG A 348 10.33 1.28 20.78
CA ARG A 348 11.71 1.70 20.48
C ARG A 348 11.76 2.57 19.23
N LYS A 349 12.66 3.54 19.23
CA LYS A 349 13.00 4.33 18.04
C LYS A 349 13.81 3.48 17.05
N THR A 350 13.51 3.58 15.76
CA THR A 350 14.24 2.79 14.73
C THR A 350 15.68 3.25 14.51
N ASN A 351 15.98 4.54 14.74
CA ASN A 351 17.27 5.13 14.43
C ASN A 351 18.39 4.84 15.47
N ASN A 352 18.02 4.52 16.72
CA ASN A 352 19.00 4.35 17.78
C ASN A 352 18.59 3.32 18.84
N ASP A 353 17.52 2.56 18.61
CA ASP A 353 16.94 1.56 19.54
C ASP A 353 16.57 2.08 20.94
N ALA A 354 16.46 3.40 21.09
CA ALA A 354 16.10 3.99 22.38
C ALA A 354 14.68 3.58 22.80
N VAL A 355 14.54 3.11 24.02
CA VAL A 355 13.26 2.78 24.63
C VAL A 355 12.55 4.07 25.03
N VAL A 356 11.39 4.35 24.44
CA VAL A 356 10.57 5.52 24.76
C VAL A 356 9.35 5.18 25.61
N PHE A 357 8.95 3.91 25.61
CA PHE A 357 7.83 3.44 26.43
C PHE A 357 8.00 1.96 26.78
N ARG A 358 7.47 1.55 27.93
CA ARG A 358 7.41 0.17 28.39
C ARG A 358 6.10 -0.06 29.11
N GLY A 359 5.42 -1.15 28.79
CA GLY A 359 4.17 -1.50 29.45
C GLY A 359 3.86 -2.99 29.38
N ALA A 360 2.94 -3.43 30.21
CA ALA A 360 2.39 -4.78 30.15
C ALA A 360 1.21 -4.85 29.17
N PRO A 361 1.06 -5.92 28.40
CA PRO A 361 -0.13 -6.14 27.60
C PRO A 361 -1.31 -6.54 28.48
N VAL A 362 -2.52 -6.14 28.08
CA VAL A 362 -3.77 -6.48 28.77
C VAL A 362 -4.50 -7.55 27.96
N ALA A 363 -4.82 -8.68 28.60
CA ALA A 363 -5.55 -9.75 27.94
C ALA A 363 -6.94 -9.26 27.49
N TRP A 364 -7.22 -9.39 26.20
CA TRP A 364 -8.54 -9.12 25.65
C TRP A 364 -9.56 -10.12 26.21
N ASN A 365 -10.70 -9.61 26.64
CA ASN A 365 -11.83 -10.38 27.18
C ASN A 365 -11.40 -11.51 28.15
N GLY A 366 -10.50 -11.18 29.11
CA GLY A 366 -10.01 -12.13 30.11
C GLY A 366 -9.16 -13.28 29.54
N GLY A 367 -8.66 -13.19 28.30
CA GLY A 367 -7.85 -14.23 27.66
C GLY A 367 -8.64 -15.33 26.95
N THR A 368 -9.92 -15.07 26.68
CA THR A 368 -10.75 -15.97 25.85
C THR A 368 -10.32 -15.94 24.40
N THR A 369 -10.61 -17.01 23.66
CA THR A 369 -10.35 -17.04 22.21
C THR A 369 -11.42 -16.21 21.49
N HIS A 370 -10.98 -15.29 20.63
CA HIS A 370 -11.85 -14.49 19.77
C HIS A 370 -12.41 -15.38 18.63
N THR A 371 -13.72 -15.51 18.56
CA THR A 371 -14.40 -16.45 17.65
C THR A 371 -14.14 -16.17 16.18
N GLN A 372 -14.15 -14.88 15.79
CA GLN A 372 -14.00 -14.50 14.38
C GLN A 372 -12.58 -14.66 13.87
N SER A 373 -11.55 -14.56 14.72
CA SER A 373 -10.16 -14.75 14.30
C SER A 373 -9.55 -16.08 14.71
N GLY A 374 -10.13 -16.73 15.72
CA GLY A 374 -9.54 -17.93 16.30
C GLY A 374 -8.28 -17.66 17.12
N ASP A 375 -8.06 -16.46 17.59
CA ASP A 375 -6.89 -16.05 18.37
C ASP A 375 -7.24 -15.72 19.81
N LYS A 376 -6.32 -15.99 20.72
CA LYS A 376 -6.20 -15.22 21.96
C LYS A 376 -5.47 -13.94 21.66
N ALA A 377 -5.90 -12.84 22.26
CA ALA A 377 -5.32 -11.54 22.01
C ALA A 377 -4.98 -10.76 23.29
N TRP A 378 -3.99 -9.89 23.19
CA TRP A 378 -3.61 -8.95 24.22
C TRP A 378 -3.43 -7.57 23.60
N TRP A 379 -3.87 -6.55 24.28
CA TRP A 379 -3.74 -5.15 23.86
C TRP A 379 -2.57 -4.50 24.57
N PHE A 380 -1.66 -3.95 23.79
CA PHE A 380 -0.56 -3.14 24.27
C PHE A 380 -0.82 -1.69 23.91
N ASP A 381 -1.29 -0.91 24.90
CA ASP A 381 -1.62 0.50 24.74
C ASP A 381 -0.37 1.35 24.95
N PHE A 382 0.04 2.06 23.90
CA PHE A 382 1.16 3.00 23.93
C PHE A 382 0.73 4.42 23.52
N SER A 383 -0.53 4.78 23.76
CA SER A 383 -1.11 6.08 23.40
C SER A 383 -0.35 7.26 24.02
N ALA A 384 0.36 7.03 25.12
CA ALA A 384 1.22 8.02 25.76
C ALA A 384 2.42 8.45 24.92
N VAL A 385 2.84 7.66 23.91
CA VAL A 385 3.92 8.03 23.00
C VAL A 385 3.36 8.97 21.94
N GLN A 386 3.70 10.25 22.01
CA GLN A 386 3.19 11.30 21.13
C GLN A 386 4.28 11.99 20.31
N GLU A 387 5.54 11.76 20.67
CA GLU A 387 6.68 12.32 19.92
C GLU A 387 6.72 11.79 18.49
N ALA A 388 6.88 12.69 17.54
CA ALA A 388 7.02 12.31 16.12
C ALA A 388 8.30 11.51 15.88
N GLY A 389 8.20 10.46 15.07
CA GLY A 389 9.34 9.60 14.75
C GLY A 389 8.94 8.23 14.21
N GLN A 390 9.96 7.42 13.91
CA GLN A 390 9.80 6.04 13.44
C GLN A 390 10.05 5.07 14.60
N TYR A 391 9.16 4.09 14.76
CA TYR A 391 9.12 3.21 15.92
C TYR A 391 8.81 1.76 15.54
N TYR A 392 9.00 0.87 16.50
CA TYR A 392 8.48 -0.50 16.48
C TYR A 392 8.16 -0.97 17.91
N VAL A 393 7.23 -1.92 18.00
CA VAL A 393 7.00 -2.68 19.23
C VAL A 393 8.09 -3.73 19.36
N TYR A 394 8.72 -3.83 20.51
CA TYR A 394 9.79 -4.78 20.78
C TYR A 394 9.48 -5.68 21.96
N ASP A 395 9.59 -6.98 21.73
CA ASP A 395 9.64 -8.01 22.76
C ASP A 395 11.11 -8.26 23.15
N SER A 396 11.51 -7.71 24.27
CA SER A 396 12.91 -7.84 24.71
C SER A 396 13.24 -9.20 25.31
N LEU A 397 12.25 -9.99 25.71
CA LEU A 397 12.45 -11.35 26.25
C LEU A 397 12.67 -12.35 25.11
N GLN A 398 11.93 -12.22 24.02
CA GLN A 398 12.05 -13.08 22.84
C GLN A 398 12.96 -12.50 21.75
N ARG A 399 13.40 -11.24 21.89
CA ARG A 399 14.19 -10.49 20.91
C ARG A 399 13.52 -10.38 19.56
N LYS A 400 12.20 -10.11 19.54
CA LYS A 400 11.36 -9.98 18.36
C LYS A 400 10.73 -8.61 18.29
N ARG A 401 10.38 -8.16 17.09
CA ARG A 401 9.76 -6.86 16.85
C ARG A 401 8.56 -6.92 15.93
N SER A 402 7.69 -5.93 16.03
CA SER A 402 6.68 -5.68 15.01
C SER A 402 7.30 -5.13 13.71
N TYR A 403 6.48 -4.99 12.67
CA TYR A 403 6.76 -4.05 11.59
C TYR A 403 7.01 -2.65 12.16
N THR A 404 7.70 -1.81 11.36
CA THR A 404 7.92 -0.41 11.73
C THR A 404 6.66 0.41 11.50
N PHE A 405 6.54 1.53 12.21
CA PHE A 405 5.46 2.48 12.04
C PHE A 405 5.91 3.90 12.40
N GLU A 406 5.25 4.89 11.85
CA GLU A 406 5.50 6.29 12.14
C GLU A 406 4.49 6.86 13.14
N ILE A 407 4.91 7.76 14.00
CA ILE A 407 4.01 8.65 14.73
C ILE A 407 4.21 10.06 14.16
N SER A 408 3.20 10.59 13.48
CA SER A 408 3.27 11.91 12.85
C SER A 408 1.87 12.44 12.55
N ASN A 409 1.71 13.77 12.52
CA ASN A 409 0.46 14.41 12.07
C ASN A 409 0.22 14.23 10.55
N THR A 410 1.25 13.87 9.79
CA THR A 410 1.19 13.71 8.33
C THR A 410 1.33 12.25 7.89
N VAL A 411 1.31 11.31 8.81
CA VAL A 411 1.59 9.88 8.56
C VAL A 411 0.76 9.27 7.42
N TYR A 412 -0.48 9.70 7.28
CA TYR A 412 -1.39 9.17 6.26
C TYR A 412 -1.39 9.96 4.94
N GLN A 413 -0.70 11.10 4.86
CA GLN A 413 -0.68 11.90 3.61
C GLN A 413 -0.09 11.15 2.41
N PRO A 414 1.07 10.47 2.52
CA PRO A 414 1.61 9.69 1.41
C PRO A 414 0.68 8.55 0.99
N VAL A 415 0.02 7.93 1.96
CA VAL A 415 -0.95 6.84 1.72
C VAL A 415 -2.16 7.37 0.96
N LEU A 416 -2.73 8.50 1.38
CA LEU A 416 -3.87 9.14 0.72
C LEU A 416 -3.57 9.49 -0.73
N LYS A 417 -2.39 10.07 -1.00
CA LYS A 417 -1.94 10.40 -2.36
C LYS A 417 -1.89 9.17 -3.25
N GLN A 418 -1.25 8.10 -2.80
CA GLN A 418 -1.16 6.87 -3.59
C GLN A 418 -2.54 6.21 -3.78
N ALA A 419 -3.37 6.19 -2.74
CA ALA A 419 -4.71 5.62 -2.82
C ALA A 419 -5.64 6.41 -3.77
N ALA A 420 -5.52 7.72 -3.86
CA ALA A 420 -6.24 8.52 -4.83
C ALA A 420 -5.76 8.30 -6.27
N ARG A 421 -4.44 8.09 -6.47
CA ARG A 421 -3.86 7.80 -7.79
C ARG A 421 -4.28 6.46 -8.40
N VAL A 422 -4.90 5.58 -7.63
CA VAL A 422 -5.53 4.37 -8.17
C VAL A 422 -6.53 4.71 -9.28
N PHE A 423 -7.32 5.77 -9.10
CA PHE A 423 -8.28 6.21 -10.11
C PHE A 423 -7.62 6.67 -11.41
N PHE A 424 -6.45 7.30 -11.35
CA PHE A 424 -5.66 7.64 -12.54
C PHE A 424 -5.29 6.39 -13.35
N TYR A 425 -4.88 5.29 -12.69
CA TYR A 425 -4.60 4.03 -13.39
C TYR A 425 -5.85 3.37 -13.96
N GLN A 426 -7.02 3.59 -13.35
CA GLN A 426 -8.32 3.09 -13.84
C GLN A 426 -8.92 3.92 -14.97
N ARG A 427 -8.37 5.07 -15.36
CA ARG A 427 -8.89 5.88 -16.47
C ARG A 427 -8.88 5.10 -17.79
N SER A 428 -10.03 4.97 -18.47
CA SER A 428 -10.15 4.47 -19.85
C SER A 428 -9.86 5.59 -20.85
N GLY A 429 -9.26 5.27 -22.00
CA GLY A 429 -9.03 6.26 -23.06
C GLY A 429 -7.94 7.29 -22.78
N PHE A 430 -7.10 7.06 -21.76
CA PHE A 430 -6.04 7.97 -21.33
C PHE A 430 -4.69 7.27 -21.26
N ALA A 431 -3.63 7.88 -21.81
CA ALA A 431 -2.29 7.31 -21.75
C ALA A 431 -1.66 7.49 -20.37
N LYS A 432 -1.11 6.40 -19.82
CA LYS A 432 -0.35 6.40 -18.55
C LYS A 432 1.12 6.52 -18.89
N GLN A 433 1.66 7.72 -18.77
CA GLN A 433 3.05 8.04 -19.15
C GLN A 433 3.79 8.78 -18.05
N THR A 434 5.11 8.66 -18.06
CA THR A 434 5.97 9.46 -17.18
C THR A 434 5.76 10.96 -17.46
N PRO A 435 5.79 11.83 -16.40
CA PRO A 435 6.14 11.54 -15.02
C PRO A 435 4.95 11.06 -14.15
N TYR A 436 3.74 10.96 -14.68
CA TYR A 436 2.52 10.67 -13.92
C TYR A 436 2.34 9.18 -13.63
N ALA A 437 2.73 8.32 -14.57
CA ALA A 437 2.87 6.89 -14.33
C ALA A 437 4.34 6.54 -14.19
N GLU A 438 4.67 5.81 -13.13
CA GLU A 438 6.02 5.29 -12.92
C GLU A 438 6.27 4.09 -13.84
N THR A 439 7.49 3.95 -14.36
CA THR A 439 7.93 2.70 -14.97
C THR A 439 7.96 1.60 -13.87
N PRO A 440 7.32 0.44 -14.06
CA PRO A 440 6.88 -0.15 -15.32
C PRO A 440 5.39 0.06 -15.69
N TRP A 441 4.59 0.80 -14.92
CA TRP A 441 3.13 0.90 -15.09
C TRP A 441 2.71 1.92 -16.15
N THR A 442 3.51 2.07 -17.21
CA THR A 442 3.16 2.93 -18.35
C THR A 442 2.38 2.17 -19.40
N ASP A 443 1.43 2.85 -20.05
CA ASP A 443 0.64 2.30 -21.13
C ASP A 443 0.14 3.41 -22.09
N GLY A 444 -0.24 3.04 -23.31
CA GLY A 444 -0.92 3.92 -24.26
C GLY A 444 -2.36 4.23 -23.87
N ALA A 445 -3.02 5.09 -24.63
CA ALA A 445 -4.45 5.32 -24.46
C ALA A 445 -5.23 4.09 -25.00
N ALA A 446 -6.03 3.48 -24.13
CA ALA A 446 -6.75 2.25 -24.41
C ALA A 446 -8.13 2.52 -25.04
N PHE A 447 -8.65 1.56 -25.79
CA PHE A 447 -10.01 1.50 -26.33
C PHE A 447 -10.42 2.67 -27.25
N LEU A 448 -9.48 3.22 -28.01
CA LEU A 448 -9.73 4.27 -29.00
C LEU A 448 -9.81 3.76 -30.45
N GLY A 449 -9.79 2.45 -30.66
CA GLY A 449 -9.84 1.79 -31.97
C GLY A 449 -11.25 1.66 -32.54
N ALA A 450 -11.35 1.02 -33.70
CA ALA A 450 -12.63 0.76 -34.39
C ALA A 450 -13.54 -0.13 -33.53
N GLN A 451 -14.80 0.22 -33.42
CA GLN A 451 -15.80 -0.43 -32.57
C GLN A 451 -15.43 -0.47 -31.06
N GLN A 452 -14.51 0.37 -30.64
CA GLN A 452 -14.21 0.58 -29.23
C GLN A 452 -14.91 1.83 -28.69
N ASP A 453 -14.44 2.44 -27.60
CA ASP A 453 -15.18 3.49 -26.88
C ASP A 453 -15.50 4.73 -27.73
N THR A 454 -14.63 5.09 -28.68
CA THR A 454 -14.87 6.21 -29.62
C THR A 454 -15.86 5.86 -30.77
N ASP A 455 -16.12 4.58 -30.99
CA ASP A 455 -17.03 4.04 -32.00
C ASP A 455 -17.88 2.91 -31.35
N CYS A 456 -18.35 3.14 -30.14
CA CYS A 456 -19.06 2.14 -29.36
C CYS A 456 -20.44 1.85 -29.95
N ARG A 457 -20.80 0.58 -30.10
CA ARG A 457 -22.02 0.13 -30.73
C ARG A 457 -23.03 -0.41 -29.72
N LEU A 458 -24.32 -0.24 -30.00
CA LEU A 458 -25.38 -0.83 -29.19
C LEU A 458 -25.30 -2.37 -29.24
N VAL A 459 -25.36 -3.03 -28.08
CA VAL A 459 -25.20 -4.49 -27.98
C VAL A 459 -26.24 -5.26 -28.82
N SER A 460 -27.49 -4.78 -28.88
CA SER A 460 -28.57 -5.40 -29.65
C SER A 460 -28.58 -5.04 -31.13
N ASN A 461 -27.77 -4.06 -31.53
CA ASN A 461 -27.65 -3.60 -32.91
C ASN A 461 -26.26 -3.00 -33.18
N THR A 462 -25.38 -3.75 -33.81
CA THR A 462 -23.98 -3.33 -34.04
C THR A 462 -23.78 -2.53 -35.34
N ALA A 463 -24.86 -2.09 -36.00
CA ALA A 463 -24.77 -1.27 -37.21
C ALA A 463 -24.07 0.07 -36.94
N ALA A 464 -23.37 0.60 -37.95
CA ALA A 464 -22.63 1.86 -37.84
C ALA A 464 -23.51 3.05 -37.40
N ALA A 465 -24.78 3.03 -37.69
CA ALA A 465 -25.74 4.06 -37.29
C ALA A 465 -25.96 4.12 -35.74
N THR A 466 -25.55 3.10 -34.99
CA THR A 466 -25.63 3.10 -33.51
C THR A 466 -24.35 3.56 -32.84
N SER A 467 -23.35 3.98 -33.61
CA SER A 467 -22.05 4.43 -33.09
C SER A 467 -22.19 5.66 -32.20
N LEU A 468 -21.60 5.59 -31.00
CA LEU A 468 -21.50 6.70 -30.06
C LEU A 468 -20.05 6.83 -29.59
N ASP A 469 -19.59 8.05 -29.35
CA ASP A 469 -18.34 8.34 -28.63
C ASP A 469 -18.59 8.32 -27.13
N LEU A 470 -18.24 7.21 -26.50
CA LEU A 470 -18.39 6.94 -25.07
C LEU A 470 -17.01 6.72 -24.39
N GLN A 471 -15.95 7.39 -24.90
CA GLN A 471 -14.60 7.34 -24.32
C GLN A 471 -14.55 8.02 -22.95
N GLY A 472 -13.54 7.67 -22.15
CA GLY A 472 -13.34 8.20 -20.81
C GLY A 472 -13.93 7.29 -19.71
N GLY A 473 -13.99 7.81 -18.50
CA GLY A 473 -14.46 7.10 -17.32
C GLY A 473 -13.42 6.13 -16.76
N TRP A 474 -13.75 5.49 -15.65
CA TRP A 474 -12.90 4.50 -14.99
C TRP A 474 -13.32 3.07 -15.33
N PHE A 475 -12.36 2.17 -15.42
CA PHE A 475 -12.64 0.75 -15.29
C PHE A 475 -13.19 0.48 -13.88
N ASP A 476 -14.17 -0.40 -13.80
CA ASP A 476 -14.93 -0.62 -12.56
C ASP A 476 -14.13 -1.32 -11.47
N ALA A 477 -13.43 -2.37 -11.85
CA ALA A 477 -12.74 -3.25 -10.92
C ALA A 477 -11.45 -3.81 -11.55
N GLY A 478 -11.23 -5.12 -11.43
CA GLY A 478 -10.12 -5.82 -12.08
C GLY A 478 -10.29 -6.02 -13.58
N ASP A 479 -11.48 -5.84 -14.11
CA ASP A 479 -11.79 -5.88 -15.54
C ASP A 479 -11.72 -4.47 -16.19
N TYR A 480 -11.95 -4.40 -17.52
CA TYR A 480 -11.99 -3.12 -18.25
C TYR A 480 -13.40 -2.62 -18.55
N ASN A 481 -14.41 -3.20 -17.94
CA ASN A 481 -15.79 -2.77 -18.14
C ASN A 481 -16.10 -1.51 -17.34
N LYS A 482 -17.09 -0.75 -17.79
CA LYS A 482 -17.55 0.50 -17.18
C LYS A 482 -19.05 0.44 -16.96
N TYR A 483 -19.51 0.57 -15.71
CA TYR A 483 -20.89 0.43 -15.32
C TYR A 483 -21.38 1.71 -14.64
N VAL A 484 -22.32 2.43 -15.25
CA VAL A 484 -22.87 3.66 -14.68
C VAL A 484 -23.46 3.44 -13.28
N PRO A 485 -24.24 2.37 -13.02
CA PRO A 485 -24.80 2.16 -11.68
C PRO A 485 -23.76 1.96 -10.57
N PHE A 486 -22.56 1.45 -10.88
CA PHE A 486 -21.50 1.22 -9.89
C PHE A 486 -20.74 2.50 -9.53
N THR A 487 -20.88 3.58 -10.29
CA THR A 487 -20.21 4.87 -9.98
C THR A 487 -20.89 5.65 -8.85
N TYR A 488 -22.07 5.24 -8.38
CA TYR A 488 -22.77 5.93 -7.30
C TYR A 488 -21.95 5.98 -6.00
N GLY A 489 -21.53 4.82 -5.52
CA GLY A 489 -20.75 4.68 -4.27
C GLY A 489 -19.49 5.53 -4.26
N PRO A 490 -18.53 5.27 -5.17
CA PRO A 490 -17.25 5.98 -5.18
C PRO A 490 -17.38 7.49 -5.36
N LEU A 491 -18.30 7.96 -6.23
CA LEU A 491 -18.47 9.40 -6.42
C LEU A 491 -19.11 10.08 -5.20
N VAL A 492 -20.06 9.43 -4.51
CA VAL A 492 -20.61 9.97 -3.27
C VAL A 492 -19.55 10.02 -2.18
N ASP A 493 -18.80 8.93 -1.98
CA ASP A 493 -17.75 8.89 -0.97
C ASP A 493 -16.63 9.91 -1.23
N MET A 494 -16.14 10.03 -2.47
CA MET A 494 -15.09 10.99 -2.82
C MET A 494 -15.54 12.44 -2.67
N LEU A 495 -16.78 12.77 -3.09
CA LEU A 495 -17.32 14.12 -2.97
C LEU A 495 -17.60 14.48 -1.51
N LEU A 496 -18.06 13.53 -0.69
CA LEU A 496 -18.20 13.72 0.76
C LEU A 496 -16.84 13.81 1.45
N ALA A 497 -15.85 12.98 1.06
CA ALA A 497 -14.48 13.06 1.57
C ALA A 497 -13.87 14.45 1.34
N TYR A 498 -14.08 15.03 0.17
CA TYR A 498 -13.67 16.40 -0.11
C TYR A 498 -14.38 17.40 0.82
N GLN A 499 -15.69 17.30 0.93
CA GLN A 499 -16.47 18.22 1.78
C GLN A 499 -16.11 18.11 3.27
N GLU A 500 -15.87 16.88 3.75
CA GLU A 500 -15.61 16.59 5.16
C GLU A 500 -14.20 16.99 5.60
N ASN A 501 -13.22 16.89 4.70
CA ASN A 501 -11.84 17.30 4.95
C ASN A 501 -11.17 17.90 3.71
N PRO A 502 -11.54 19.11 3.27
CA PRO A 502 -11.00 19.70 2.05
C PRO A 502 -9.47 19.92 2.13
N ALA A 503 -8.90 20.09 3.33
CA ALA A 503 -7.47 20.30 3.52
C ALA A 503 -6.60 19.07 3.25
N ALA A 504 -7.17 17.89 3.23
CA ALA A 504 -6.44 16.66 2.90
C ALA A 504 -6.14 16.56 1.39
N TRP A 505 -6.91 17.26 0.56
CA TRP A 505 -6.90 17.14 -0.89
C TRP A 505 -6.15 18.30 -1.52
N THR A 506 -4.87 18.10 -1.77
CA THR A 506 -3.98 19.07 -2.40
C THR A 506 -3.97 18.90 -3.93
N ASP A 507 -3.26 19.80 -4.61
CA ASP A 507 -3.13 19.87 -6.06
C ASP A 507 -1.71 19.41 -6.48
N ASP A 508 -1.23 18.29 -5.89
CA ASP A 508 0.14 17.77 -6.09
C ASP A 508 0.22 16.22 -5.98
N PHE A 509 -0.84 15.50 -6.38
CA PHE A 509 -0.87 14.04 -6.30
C PHE A 509 -0.14 13.34 -7.45
N ASN A 510 0.48 14.10 -8.33
CA ASN A 510 1.17 13.61 -9.52
C ASN A 510 0.24 12.90 -10.51
N ILE A 511 -0.85 13.57 -10.85
CA ILE A 511 -1.69 13.28 -12.01
C ILE A 511 -1.51 14.37 -13.07
N PRO A 512 -1.94 14.18 -14.31
CA PRO A 512 -1.74 15.19 -15.38
C PRO A 512 -2.31 16.58 -15.08
N GLU A 513 -3.32 16.65 -14.27
CA GLU A 513 -4.00 17.89 -13.88
C GLU A 513 -3.34 18.59 -12.68
N SER A 514 -2.43 17.93 -11.95
CA SER A 514 -1.76 18.50 -10.76
C SER A 514 -1.11 19.86 -11.08
N GLY A 515 -1.32 20.83 -10.21
CA GLY A 515 -0.81 22.21 -10.37
C GLY A 515 -1.76 23.15 -11.11
N ASN A 516 -3.00 22.75 -11.40
CA ASN A 516 -3.99 23.57 -12.11
C ASN A 516 -4.81 24.49 -11.19
N GLY A 517 -4.61 24.42 -9.88
CA GLY A 517 -5.35 25.19 -8.86
C GLY A 517 -6.67 24.53 -8.43
N ILE A 518 -6.90 23.30 -8.82
CA ILE A 518 -8.03 22.47 -8.42
C ILE A 518 -7.48 21.28 -7.63
N PRO A 519 -8.09 20.86 -6.50
CA PRO A 519 -7.67 19.65 -5.82
C PRO A 519 -7.74 18.41 -6.72
N ASP A 520 -6.67 17.64 -6.81
CA ASP A 520 -6.54 16.48 -7.71
C ASP A 520 -7.65 15.44 -7.55
N LEU A 521 -8.22 15.30 -6.34
CA LEU A 521 -9.41 14.48 -6.14
C LEU A 521 -10.60 14.93 -7.00
N LEU A 522 -10.81 16.24 -7.12
CA LEU A 522 -11.90 16.79 -7.93
C LEU A 522 -11.62 16.67 -9.43
N ASP A 523 -10.37 16.69 -9.86
CA ASP A 523 -10.00 16.40 -11.23
C ASP A 523 -10.27 14.93 -11.59
N GLU A 524 -9.98 13.99 -10.70
CA GLU A 524 -10.34 12.58 -10.88
C GLU A 524 -11.87 12.39 -10.92
N VAL A 525 -12.59 12.99 -9.99
CA VAL A 525 -14.07 12.99 -9.99
C VAL A 525 -14.61 13.57 -11.30
N LYS A 526 -14.00 14.66 -11.79
CA LYS A 526 -14.41 15.28 -13.05
C LYS A 526 -14.20 14.36 -14.25
N TRP A 527 -13.14 13.56 -14.28
CA TRP A 527 -12.88 12.56 -15.33
C TRP A 527 -14.06 11.59 -15.47
N GLU A 528 -14.55 11.05 -14.38
CA GLU A 528 -15.71 10.15 -14.39
C GLU A 528 -17.01 10.87 -14.74
N LEU A 529 -17.26 12.05 -14.19
CA LEU A 529 -18.45 12.85 -14.49
C LEU A 529 -18.53 13.24 -15.97
N ASP A 530 -17.41 13.50 -16.62
CA ASP A 530 -17.38 13.81 -18.05
C ASP A 530 -17.78 12.59 -18.89
N TRP A 531 -17.39 11.38 -18.46
CA TRP A 531 -17.88 10.15 -19.07
C TRP A 531 -19.38 9.94 -18.81
N LEU A 532 -19.85 10.10 -17.59
CA LEU A 532 -21.28 10.00 -17.27
C LEU A 532 -22.13 10.98 -18.09
N ARG A 533 -21.61 12.16 -18.39
CA ARG A 533 -22.28 13.13 -19.28
C ARG A 533 -22.34 12.65 -20.74
N ARG A 534 -21.34 11.91 -21.23
CA ARG A 534 -21.42 11.24 -22.56
C ARG A 534 -22.43 10.11 -22.57
N MET A 535 -22.63 9.43 -21.44
CA MET A 535 -23.66 8.41 -21.25
C MET A 535 -25.07 9.01 -21.20
N GLN A 536 -25.22 10.31 -20.90
CA GLN A 536 -26.51 10.97 -20.81
C GLN A 536 -27.10 11.26 -22.20
N GLN A 537 -28.29 10.75 -22.45
CA GLN A 537 -29.04 10.98 -23.67
C GLN A 537 -29.78 12.34 -23.66
N PRO A 538 -30.19 12.91 -24.82
CA PRO A 538 -30.85 14.19 -24.90
C PRO A 538 -32.13 14.31 -24.06
N ASN A 539 -32.86 13.20 -23.86
CA ASN A 539 -34.07 13.13 -23.02
C ASN A 539 -33.76 13.07 -21.51
N GLY A 540 -32.49 13.03 -21.12
CA GLY A 540 -32.03 12.99 -19.73
C GLY A 540 -31.70 11.60 -19.18
N SER A 541 -32.12 10.52 -19.88
CA SER A 541 -31.73 9.15 -19.45
C SER A 541 -30.22 8.89 -19.61
N LEU A 542 -29.68 7.98 -18.79
CA LEU A 542 -28.29 7.54 -18.94
C LEU A 542 -28.23 6.10 -19.45
N LEU A 543 -27.35 5.85 -20.43
CA LEU A 543 -26.97 4.51 -20.88
C LEU A 543 -26.38 3.72 -19.71
N HIS A 544 -26.58 2.40 -19.71
CA HIS A 544 -26.32 1.58 -18.51
C HIS A 544 -24.85 1.25 -18.31
N LYS A 545 -24.15 0.86 -19.38
CA LYS A 545 -22.74 0.45 -19.33
C LYS A 545 -22.05 0.53 -20.68
N VAL A 546 -20.72 0.52 -20.64
CA VAL A 546 -19.82 0.25 -21.78
C VAL A 546 -18.91 -0.89 -21.40
N SER A 547 -18.97 -2.01 -22.12
CA SER A 547 -18.17 -3.19 -21.80
C SER A 547 -17.87 -4.01 -23.04
N VAL A 548 -16.95 -4.96 -22.93
CA VAL A 548 -16.92 -6.11 -23.84
C VAL A 548 -18.15 -6.98 -23.59
N THR A 549 -18.45 -7.91 -24.48
CA THR A 549 -19.64 -8.77 -24.31
C THR A 549 -19.45 -9.82 -23.19
N ASP A 550 -18.23 -10.09 -22.82
CA ASP A 550 -17.83 -11.02 -21.74
C ASP A 550 -16.81 -10.37 -20.79
N PHE A 551 -15.84 -11.11 -20.29
CA PHE A 551 -14.73 -10.61 -19.48
C PHE A 551 -13.37 -10.73 -20.19
N SER A 552 -13.37 -10.93 -21.51
CA SER A 552 -12.13 -11.00 -22.29
C SER A 552 -11.34 -9.69 -22.17
N ALA A 553 -10.06 -9.81 -21.92
CA ALA A 553 -9.17 -8.67 -21.72
C ALA A 553 -7.74 -9.03 -22.15
N THR A 554 -7.01 -8.03 -22.66
CA THR A 554 -5.59 -8.16 -23.00
C THR A 554 -4.77 -7.18 -22.16
N SER A 555 -3.66 -7.63 -21.59
CA SER A 555 -2.72 -6.77 -20.87
C SER A 555 -1.58 -6.31 -21.78
N PRO A 556 -1.20 -5.00 -21.76
CA PRO A 556 -1.86 -3.90 -21.07
C PRO A 556 -3.16 -3.46 -21.78
N PRO A 557 -3.97 -2.57 -21.19
CA PRO A 557 -5.25 -2.13 -21.78
C PRO A 557 -5.15 -1.58 -23.20
N SER A 558 -4.06 -0.89 -23.57
CA SER A 558 -3.87 -0.35 -24.93
C SER A 558 -3.64 -1.43 -26.00
N ALA A 559 -3.27 -2.65 -25.60
CA ALA A 559 -3.13 -3.80 -26.49
C ALA A 559 -4.48 -4.52 -26.75
N ASP A 560 -5.52 -4.15 -26.00
CA ASP A 560 -6.83 -4.78 -26.13
C ASP A 560 -7.59 -4.22 -27.35
N THR A 561 -7.95 -5.12 -28.25
CA THR A 561 -8.67 -4.80 -29.49
C THR A 561 -10.10 -5.32 -29.52
N HIS A 562 -10.61 -5.85 -28.41
CA HIS A 562 -11.98 -6.36 -28.34
C HIS A 562 -13.00 -5.24 -28.60
N PRO A 563 -14.04 -5.52 -29.36
CA PRO A 563 -15.11 -4.56 -29.60
C PRO A 563 -15.84 -4.22 -28.30
N ARG A 564 -16.13 -2.93 -28.11
CA ARG A 564 -16.90 -2.42 -26.98
C ARG A 564 -18.36 -2.23 -27.37
N ARG A 565 -19.26 -2.48 -26.42
CA ARG A 565 -20.70 -2.37 -26.61
C ARG A 565 -21.30 -1.55 -25.48
N TYR A 566 -22.30 -0.73 -25.80
CA TYR A 566 -23.09 -0.06 -24.77
C TYR A 566 -24.45 -0.72 -24.59
N GLY A 567 -24.93 -0.66 -23.36
CA GLY A 567 -26.28 -1.08 -22.98
C GLY A 567 -27.28 0.05 -23.05
N ALA A 568 -28.55 -0.27 -23.27
CA ALA A 568 -29.65 0.70 -23.29
C ALA A 568 -29.75 1.46 -21.95
N ALA A 569 -30.42 2.61 -21.98
CA ALA A 569 -30.68 3.39 -20.76
C ALA A 569 -31.56 2.64 -19.75
N SER A 570 -31.35 2.94 -18.47
CA SER A 570 -32.12 2.34 -17.37
C SER A 570 -32.40 3.33 -16.25
N THR A 571 -33.32 2.99 -15.36
CA THR A 571 -33.58 3.76 -14.14
C THR A 571 -32.39 3.70 -13.18
N ASP A 572 -31.73 2.54 -13.04
CA ASP A 572 -30.52 2.38 -12.21
C ASP A 572 -29.43 3.39 -12.60
N ALA A 573 -29.08 3.45 -13.88
CA ALA A 573 -28.06 4.36 -14.39
C ALA A 573 -28.49 5.83 -14.29
N THR A 574 -29.75 6.13 -14.62
CA THR A 574 -30.22 7.51 -14.66
C THR A 574 -30.40 8.11 -13.25
N ALA A 575 -30.87 7.33 -12.27
CA ALA A 575 -30.97 7.77 -10.88
C ALA A 575 -29.57 7.97 -10.27
N THR A 576 -28.59 7.11 -10.62
CA THR A 576 -27.18 7.31 -10.29
C THR A 576 -26.69 8.66 -10.82
N GLY A 577 -26.82 8.91 -12.13
CA GLY A 577 -26.41 10.17 -12.75
C GLY A 577 -27.06 11.39 -12.09
N ALA A 578 -28.38 11.32 -11.80
CA ALA A 578 -29.09 12.42 -11.14
C ALA A 578 -28.46 12.78 -9.78
N ALA A 579 -28.18 11.77 -8.95
CA ALA A 579 -27.61 11.98 -7.62
C ALA A 579 -26.16 12.51 -7.67
N VAL A 580 -25.28 11.86 -8.46
CA VAL A 580 -23.85 12.23 -8.47
C VAL A 580 -23.60 13.56 -9.17
N PHE A 581 -24.35 13.89 -10.24
CA PHE A 581 -24.27 15.21 -10.86
C PHE A 581 -24.73 16.34 -9.91
N ALA A 582 -25.80 16.10 -9.13
CA ALA A 582 -26.27 17.10 -8.17
C ALA A 582 -25.27 17.35 -7.04
N LEU A 583 -24.72 16.28 -6.43
CA LEU A 583 -23.73 16.40 -5.36
C LEU A 583 -22.43 17.05 -5.88
N ALA A 584 -21.98 16.64 -7.05
CA ALA A 584 -20.80 17.23 -7.69
C ALA A 584 -21.03 18.71 -8.05
N ALA A 585 -22.20 19.08 -8.55
CA ALA A 585 -22.53 20.47 -8.83
C ALA A 585 -22.39 21.36 -7.59
N ILE A 586 -22.79 20.88 -6.40
CA ILE A 586 -22.61 21.61 -5.14
C ILE A 586 -21.13 21.89 -4.90
N GLN A 587 -20.25 20.86 -5.05
CA GLN A 587 -18.83 21.00 -4.79
C GLN A 587 -18.15 21.93 -5.82
N PHE A 588 -18.36 21.71 -7.12
CA PHE A 588 -17.74 22.52 -8.17
C PHE A 588 -18.18 23.99 -8.14
N LYS A 589 -19.46 24.25 -7.81
CA LYS A 589 -19.95 25.63 -7.64
C LYS A 589 -19.37 26.33 -6.41
N SER A 590 -18.93 25.60 -5.40
CA SER A 590 -18.31 26.15 -4.20
C SER A 590 -16.86 26.60 -4.41
N LEU A 591 -16.20 26.17 -5.48
CA LEU A 591 -14.84 26.56 -5.80
C LEU A 591 -14.78 28.03 -6.25
N SER A 592 -13.65 28.68 -5.99
CA SER A 592 -13.42 30.07 -6.45
C SER A 592 -13.13 30.17 -7.95
N ASN A 593 -12.85 29.05 -8.62
CA ASN A 593 -12.52 28.98 -10.04
C ASN A 593 -13.79 29.14 -10.91
N PRO A 594 -13.89 30.22 -11.75
CA PRO A 594 -15.12 30.48 -12.56
C PRO A 594 -15.43 29.39 -13.58
N GLN A 595 -14.41 28.68 -14.12
CA GLN A 595 -14.59 27.58 -15.06
C GLN A 595 -15.25 26.38 -14.37
N MET A 596 -14.83 26.10 -13.13
CA MET A 596 -15.43 25.04 -12.32
C MET A 596 -16.85 25.40 -11.86
N GLN A 597 -17.14 26.66 -11.58
CA GLN A 597 -18.51 27.12 -11.32
C GLN A 597 -19.41 26.93 -12.54
N THR A 598 -18.91 27.24 -13.75
CA THR A 598 -19.61 26.99 -15.01
C THR A 598 -19.83 25.49 -15.24
N TYR A 599 -18.82 24.66 -14.95
CA TYR A 599 -18.95 23.20 -14.99
C TYR A 599 -20.03 22.72 -14.01
N GLY A 600 -20.05 23.23 -12.79
CA GLY A 600 -21.09 22.98 -11.80
C GLY A 600 -22.50 23.33 -12.29
N ASN A 601 -22.68 24.44 -13.04
CA ASN A 601 -23.97 24.77 -13.65
C ASN A 601 -24.38 23.77 -14.74
N THR A 602 -23.41 23.24 -15.49
CA THR A 602 -23.64 22.19 -16.48
C THR A 602 -24.10 20.89 -15.81
N LEU A 603 -23.45 20.50 -14.71
CA LEU A 603 -23.84 19.34 -13.92
C LEU A 603 -25.21 19.49 -13.29
N GLN A 604 -25.55 20.70 -12.78
CA GLN A 604 -26.90 20.99 -12.26
C GLN A 604 -27.96 20.74 -13.34
N THR A 605 -27.72 21.20 -14.57
CA THR A 605 -28.63 21.00 -15.68
C THR A 605 -28.77 19.51 -16.01
N ALA A 606 -27.67 18.76 -16.02
CA ALA A 606 -27.65 17.33 -16.26
C ALA A 606 -28.40 16.56 -15.15
N ALA A 607 -28.16 16.92 -13.88
CA ALA A 607 -28.86 16.33 -12.74
C ALA A 607 -30.37 16.49 -12.80
N ILE A 608 -30.84 17.71 -13.12
CA ILE A 608 -32.27 18.00 -13.24
C ILE A 608 -32.91 17.16 -14.34
N LYS A 609 -32.27 17.09 -15.53
CA LYS A 609 -32.78 16.26 -16.63
C LYS A 609 -32.86 14.78 -16.27
N ALA A 610 -31.82 14.26 -15.62
CA ALA A 610 -31.75 12.88 -15.19
C ALA A 610 -32.81 12.56 -14.12
N PHE A 611 -32.97 13.45 -13.13
CA PHE A 611 -33.99 13.30 -12.08
C PHE A 611 -35.40 13.25 -12.69
N ASN A 612 -35.74 14.20 -13.56
CA ASN A 612 -37.05 14.26 -14.19
C ASN A 612 -37.36 13.00 -15.02
N TRP A 613 -36.34 12.49 -15.73
CA TRP A 613 -36.52 11.23 -16.48
C TRP A 613 -36.69 10.03 -15.52
N ALA A 614 -35.85 9.91 -14.50
CA ALA A 614 -35.91 8.79 -13.55
C ALA A 614 -37.19 8.79 -12.71
N ASP A 615 -37.75 9.98 -12.41
CA ASP A 615 -39.00 10.08 -11.68
C ASP A 615 -40.19 9.61 -12.50
N THR A 616 -40.25 9.98 -13.78
CA THR A 616 -41.31 9.55 -14.72
C THR A 616 -41.10 8.12 -15.22
N ASN A 617 -39.89 7.56 -15.14
CA ASN A 617 -39.51 6.24 -15.62
C ASN A 617 -38.88 5.41 -14.48
N SER A 618 -39.61 5.26 -13.40
CA SER A 618 -39.06 4.70 -12.14
C SER A 618 -38.70 3.21 -12.16
N ALA A 619 -39.07 2.47 -13.22
CA ALA A 619 -38.93 1.03 -13.31
C ALA A 619 -38.45 0.53 -14.70
N VAL A 620 -37.65 1.32 -15.41
CA VAL A 620 -36.99 0.88 -16.66
C VAL A 620 -35.79 0.04 -16.28
N LEU A 621 -35.98 -1.28 -16.33
CA LEU A 621 -34.93 -2.25 -15.98
C LEU A 621 -33.98 -2.44 -17.16
N PHE A 622 -32.69 -2.63 -16.86
CA PHE A 622 -31.67 -2.97 -17.85
C PHE A 622 -31.84 -4.42 -18.32
N ASN A 623 -31.84 -4.63 -19.62
CA ASN A 623 -31.80 -5.95 -20.23
C ASN A 623 -30.33 -6.29 -20.60
N ASN A 624 -29.73 -7.29 -19.92
CA ASN A 624 -28.37 -7.70 -20.14
C ASN A 624 -28.18 -8.67 -21.34
N THR A 625 -29.23 -8.94 -22.13
CA THR A 625 -29.12 -9.83 -23.29
C THR A 625 -28.04 -9.36 -24.26
N GLY A 626 -27.14 -10.26 -24.64
CA GLY A 626 -25.98 -9.98 -25.48
C GLY A 626 -24.69 -9.66 -24.70
N PHE A 627 -24.78 -9.53 -23.38
CA PHE A 627 -23.64 -9.47 -22.48
C PHE A 627 -23.58 -10.71 -21.60
N GLN A 628 -22.39 -11.22 -21.36
CA GLN A 628 -22.08 -12.21 -20.32
C GLN A 628 -21.49 -11.56 -19.07
N SER A 629 -20.97 -10.32 -19.20
CA SER A 629 -20.50 -9.51 -18.10
C SER A 629 -21.64 -9.08 -17.17
N VAL A 630 -21.30 -8.56 -15.98
CA VAL A 630 -22.26 -8.23 -14.92
C VAL A 630 -23.38 -7.32 -15.44
N ALA A 631 -24.62 -7.60 -15.01
CA ALA A 631 -25.80 -6.80 -15.36
C ALA A 631 -25.78 -5.41 -14.67
N ALA A 632 -25.21 -5.29 -13.50
CA ALA A 632 -25.19 -4.07 -12.66
C ALA A 632 -26.59 -3.50 -12.38
N THR A 633 -27.56 -4.38 -12.18
CA THR A 633 -28.96 -4.02 -11.85
C THR A 633 -29.20 -4.11 -10.36
N TYR A 634 -30.08 -3.25 -9.89
CA TYR A 634 -30.40 -3.12 -8.47
C TYR A 634 -31.88 -3.37 -8.18
N ALA A 635 -32.22 -3.55 -6.91
CA ALA A 635 -33.60 -3.70 -6.46
C ALA A 635 -34.41 -2.39 -6.57
N ASP A 636 -35.71 -2.49 -6.43
CA ASP A 636 -36.61 -1.32 -6.44
C ASP A 636 -36.25 -0.32 -5.34
N HIS A 637 -35.86 -0.83 -4.17
CA HIS A 637 -35.39 -0.01 -3.07
C HIS A 637 -34.20 0.85 -3.45
N ASP A 638 -33.17 0.27 -4.08
CA ASP A 638 -31.96 1.02 -4.46
C ASP A 638 -32.25 2.09 -5.50
N ARG A 639 -33.10 1.78 -6.49
CA ARG A 639 -33.57 2.77 -7.47
C ARG A 639 -34.31 3.94 -6.80
N LEU A 640 -35.14 3.65 -5.81
CA LEU A 640 -35.79 4.69 -5.02
C LEU A 640 -34.79 5.46 -4.17
N ALA A 641 -33.85 4.77 -3.47
CA ALA A 641 -32.88 5.39 -2.60
C ALA A 641 -31.98 6.39 -3.37
N ARG A 642 -31.56 6.06 -4.58
CA ARG A 642 -30.79 6.98 -5.45
C ARG A 642 -31.60 8.18 -5.91
N ARG A 643 -32.90 8.01 -6.18
CA ARG A 643 -33.80 9.15 -6.49
C ARG A 643 -34.02 10.05 -5.26
N VAL A 644 -34.16 9.46 -4.08
CA VAL A 644 -34.25 10.20 -2.81
C VAL A 644 -32.94 10.95 -2.54
N ALA A 645 -31.77 10.33 -2.79
CA ALA A 645 -30.48 10.98 -2.71
C ALA A 645 -30.37 12.15 -3.70
N ALA A 646 -30.76 11.95 -4.95
CA ALA A 646 -30.77 12.98 -5.96
C ALA A 646 -31.68 14.17 -5.53
N ALA A 647 -32.85 13.89 -4.98
CA ALA A 647 -33.76 14.93 -4.47
C ALA A 647 -33.15 15.71 -3.29
N ALA A 648 -32.45 15.02 -2.36
CA ALA A 648 -31.72 15.66 -1.28
C ALA A 648 -30.65 16.64 -1.81
N PHE A 649 -29.81 16.18 -2.74
CA PHE A 649 -28.74 17.00 -3.31
C PHE A 649 -29.27 18.13 -4.19
N LEU A 650 -30.32 17.87 -5.00
CA LEU A 650 -30.94 18.90 -5.82
C LEU A 650 -31.64 19.98 -4.96
N TYR A 651 -32.27 19.61 -3.86
CA TYR A 651 -32.83 20.59 -2.93
C TYR A 651 -31.75 21.50 -2.35
N VAL A 652 -30.63 20.91 -1.88
CA VAL A 652 -29.51 21.71 -1.36
C VAL A 652 -28.91 22.60 -2.45
N LEU A 653 -28.80 22.09 -3.68
CA LEU A 653 -28.20 22.79 -4.81
C LEU A 653 -29.05 23.96 -5.31
N THR A 654 -30.37 23.79 -5.34
CA THR A 654 -31.30 24.73 -6.02
C THR A 654 -32.18 25.53 -5.08
N GLY A 655 -32.48 25.00 -3.89
CA GLY A 655 -33.50 25.53 -2.99
C GLY A 655 -34.94 25.27 -3.44
N ASP A 656 -35.12 24.48 -4.54
CA ASP A 656 -36.49 24.23 -5.10
C ASP A 656 -37.22 23.22 -4.23
N ASN A 657 -38.41 23.67 -3.74
CA ASN A 657 -39.27 22.87 -2.88
C ASN A 657 -39.85 21.61 -3.55
N THR A 658 -39.83 21.50 -4.86
CA THR A 658 -40.26 20.29 -5.58
C THR A 658 -39.43 19.09 -5.13
N TYR A 659 -38.10 19.25 -5.02
CA TYR A 659 -37.18 18.19 -4.56
C TYR A 659 -37.36 17.89 -3.07
N ARG A 660 -37.60 18.93 -2.26
CA ARG A 660 -37.92 18.74 -0.83
C ARG A 660 -39.23 17.94 -0.67
N MET A 661 -40.28 18.26 -1.40
CA MET A 661 -41.53 17.52 -1.32
C MET A 661 -41.38 16.07 -1.77
N PHE A 662 -40.60 15.80 -2.81
CA PHE A 662 -40.27 14.43 -3.23
C PHE A 662 -39.53 13.70 -2.10
N PHE A 663 -38.50 14.31 -1.55
CA PHE A 663 -37.72 13.73 -0.44
C PHE A 663 -38.63 13.43 0.76
N ASP A 664 -39.41 14.39 1.21
CA ASP A 664 -40.32 14.27 2.37
C ASP A 664 -41.37 13.17 2.16
N ALA A 665 -41.79 12.91 0.92
CA ALA A 665 -42.75 11.86 0.60
C ALA A 665 -42.14 10.44 0.61
N HIS A 666 -40.81 10.28 0.43
CA HIS A 666 -40.17 8.99 0.20
C HIS A 666 -39.05 8.61 1.19
N TYR A 667 -38.52 9.56 2.00
CA TYR A 667 -37.41 9.27 2.94
C TYR A 667 -37.71 8.12 3.89
N ASN A 668 -38.98 7.93 4.27
CA ASN A 668 -39.41 6.89 5.21
C ASN A 668 -39.47 5.48 4.59
N GLN A 669 -39.26 5.38 3.27
CA GLN A 669 -39.11 4.11 2.56
C GLN A 669 -37.66 3.63 2.45
N ILE A 670 -36.70 4.44 2.90
CA ILE A 670 -35.29 4.07 2.94
C ILE A 670 -35.04 3.26 4.21
N HIS A 671 -34.24 2.22 4.09
CA HIS A 671 -34.07 1.19 5.11
C HIS A 671 -33.62 1.74 6.48
N LEU A 672 -32.83 2.81 6.51
CA LEU A 672 -32.51 3.49 7.79
C LEU A 672 -33.76 3.82 8.59
N ILE A 673 -34.78 4.30 7.93
CA ILE A 673 -36.04 4.70 8.58
C ILE A 673 -37.01 3.51 8.66
N GLN A 674 -37.13 2.74 7.57
CA GLN A 674 -38.05 1.62 7.46
C GLN A 674 -37.70 0.47 8.43
N TRP A 675 -36.39 0.16 8.57
CA TRP A 675 -35.91 -0.91 9.43
C TRP A 675 -35.50 -0.40 10.83
N GLY A 676 -35.25 0.90 10.95
CA GLY A 676 -34.82 1.53 12.19
C GLY A 676 -33.37 1.26 12.56
N PHE A 677 -32.51 0.84 11.61
CA PHE A 677 -31.08 0.68 11.86
C PHE A 677 -30.22 1.08 10.65
N ALA A 678 -29.04 1.60 10.96
CA ALA A 678 -27.99 1.90 10.02
C ALA A 678 -27.03 0.71 9.89
N TYR A 679 -26.57 0.43 8.67
CA TYR A 679 -25.60 -0.63 8.42
C TYR A 679 -24.72 -0.32 7.19
N PRO A 680 -23.50 -0.92 7.12
CA PRO A 680 -22.46 -0.46 6.22
C PRO A 680 -22.71 -0.67 4.71
N PHE A 681 -23.57 -1.63 4.31
CA PHE A 681 -23.88 -1.85 2.89
C PHE A 681 -24.66 -0.71 2.25
N GLU A 682 -25.33 0.13 3.04
CA GLU A 682 -26.10 1.28 2.56
C GLU A 682 -25.60 2.62 3.11
N ALA A 683 -24.34 2.69 3.50
CA ALA A 683 -23.76 3.89 4.11
C ALA A 683 -24.02 5.14 3.27
N THR A 684 -23.83 5.07 1.94
CA THR A 684 -24.03 6.21 1.03
C THR A 684 -25.49 6.65 0.87
N TYR A 685 -26.46 5.75 1.03
CA TYR A 685 -27.88 6.13 1.07
C TYR A 685 -28.24 6.82 2.39
N GLN A 686 -27.69 6.33 3.50
CA GLN A 686 -27.84 6.94 4.82
C GLN A 686 -27.20 8.33 4.86
N ASP A 687 -26.03 8.49 4.24
CA ASP A 687 -25.34 9.78 4.11
C ASP A 687 -26.20 10.81 3.34
N ALA A 688 -26.91 10.40 2.31
CA ALA A 688 -27.81 11.30 1.58
C ALA A 688 -28.96 11.80 2.45
N LEU A 689 -29.52 10.94 3.33
CA LEU A 689 -30.52 11.35 4.31
C LEU A 689 -29.93 12.34 5.33
N LEU A 690 -28.75 12.05 5.86
CA LEU A 690 -28.03 12.93 6.78
C LEU A 690 -27.67 14.27 6.11
N TYR A 691 -27.33 14.25 4.83
CA TYR A 691 -27.05 15.45 4.04
C TYR A 691 -28.27 16.37 3.97
N TYR A 692 -29.45 15.82 3.64
CA TYR A 692 -30.72 16.55 3.68
C TYR A 692 -30.99 17.13 5.08
N ALA A 693 -30.76 16.35 6.15
CA ALA A 693 -31.02 16.78 7.51
C ALA A 693 -30.21 18.03 7.94
N ARG A 694 -29.10 18.33 7.26
CA ARG A 694 -28.29 19.56 7.46
C ARG A 694 -28.72 20.72 6.55
N ALA A 695 -29.56 20.46 5.57
CA ALA A 695 -29.94 21.48 4.59
C ALA A 695 -30.71 22.63 5.26
N PRO A 696 -30.41 23.89 4.93
CA PRO A 696 -31.24 25.00 5.31
C PRO A 696 -32.69 24.82 4.80
N GLY A 697 -33.68 24.97 5.68
CA GLY A 697 -35.10 24.79 5.31
C GLY A 697 -35.55 23.33 5.14
N ALA A 698 -34.73 22.32 5.53
CA ALA A 698 -35.23 20.94 5.65
C ALA A 698 -36.43 20.86 6.60
N THR A 699 -37.42 20.04 6.23
CA THR A 699 -38.65 19.85 7.03
C THR A 699 -38.27 19.33 8.43
N THR A 700 -38.61 20.08 9.47
CA THR A 700 -38.12 19.82 10.85
C THR A 700 -38.47 18.41 11.34
N SER A 701 -39.69 17.93 11.08
CA SER A 701 -40.11 16.57 11.47
C SER A 701 -39.29 15.48 10.77
N VAL A 702 -39.03 15.65 9.45
CA VAL A 702 -38.22 14.73 8.64
C VAL A 702 -36.76 14.72 9.10
N LYS A 703 -36.17 15.91 9.26
CA LYS A 703 -34.82 16.06 9.82
C LYS A 703 -34.67 15.33 11.16
N ASN A 704 -35.62 15.58 12.10
CA ASN A 704 -35.54 14.97 13.43
C ASN A 704 -35.73 13.44 13.35
N ALA A 705 -36.59 12.93 12.49
CA ALA A 705 -36.77 11.50 12.28
C ALA A 705 -35.47 10.83 11.78
N ILE A 706 -34.80 11.42 10.79
CA ILE A 706 -33.54 10.91 10.24
C ILE A 706 -32.44 10.91 11.31
N LEU A 707 -32.22 12.06 11.96
CA LEU A 707 -31.17 12.20 12.95
C LEU A 707 -31.41 11.28 14.17
N SER A 708 -32.68 11.13 14.59
CA SER A 708 -33.03 10.21 15.68
C SER A 708 -32.80 8.75 15.29
N ALA A 709 -33.25 8.32 14.11
CA ALA A 709 -33.07 6.93 13.65
C ALA A 709 -31.58 6.58 13.55
N TYR A 710 -30.79 7.42 12.91
CA TYR A 710 -29.36 7.20 12.75
C TYR A 710 -28.63 7.16 14.10
N THR A 711 -28.88 8.17 14.94
CA THR A 711 -28.26 8.27 16.27
C THR A 711 -28.62 7.08 17.16
N THR A 712 -29.90 6.70 17.20
CA THR A 712 -30.35 5.56 17.99
C THR A 712 -29.73 4.26 17.52
N SER A 713 -29.64 4.07 16.19
CA SER A 713 -28.99 2.89 15.63
C SER A 713 -27.50 2.82 15.97
N LEU A 714 -26.77 3.92 15.78
CA LEU A 714 -25.31 3.91 16.05
C LEU A 714 -24.98 3.83 17.53
N LYS A 715 -25.82 4.42 18.38
CA LYS A 715 -25.57 4.54 19.82
C LYS A 715 -26.03 3.35 20.64
N THR A 716 -27.22 2.80 20.36
CA THR A 716 -27.89 1.88 21.30
C THR A 716 -28.60 0.70 20.67
N SER A 717 -29.41 0.88 19.61
CA SER A 717 -30.31 -0.16 19.14
C SER A 717 -29.66 -1.23 18.28
N ASN A 718 -28.55 -0.92 17.64
CA ASN A 718 -27.79 -1.91 16.87
C ASN A 718 -26.50 -2.29 17.63
N SER A 719 -26.45 -3.54 18.09
CA SER A 719 -25.32 -4.10 18.84
C SER A 719 -24.00 -4.09 18.06
N ASP A 720 -24.08 -4.00 16.73
CA ASP A 720 -22.91 -4.06 15.86
C ASP A 720 -22.14 -2.73 15.78
N ASN A 721 -22.75 -1.64 16.23
CA ASN A 721 -22.20 -0.29 16.20
C ASN A 721 -21.44 0.09 17.50
N LEU A 722 -21.72 1.24 18.09
CA LEU A 722 -21.04 1.69 19.30
C LEU A 722 -21.07 0.67 20.46
N PRO A 723 -22.17 -0.08 20.69
CA PRO A 723 -22.18 -1.13 21.69
C PRO A 723 -21.08 -2.19 21.48
N ALA A 724 -20.81 -2.60 20.23
CA ALA A 724 -19.72 -3.54 19.94
C ALA A 724 -18.34 -2.94 20.27
N TYR A 725 -18.14 -1.67 19.99
CA TYR A 725 -16.89 -0.99 20.35
C TYR A 725 -16.72 -0.89 21.88
N LEU A 726 -17.75 -0.48 22.59
CA LEU A 726 -17.70 -0.30 24.05
C LEU A 726 -17.55 -1.61 24.82
N SER A 727 -18.17 -2.68 24.33
CA SER A 727 -18.04 -4.05 24.91
C SER A 727 -16.77 -4.76 24.44
N GLN A 728 -15.96 -4.13 23.58
CA GLN A 728 -14.74 -4.72 23.03
C GLN A 728 -14.99 -6.05 22.34
N SER A 729 -16.05 -6.14 21.50
CA SER A 729 -16.48 -7.37 20.86
C SER A 729 -15.45 -7.96 19.89
N ASP A 730 -14.57 -7.13 19.32
CA ASP A 730 -13.52 -7.58 18.41
C ASP A 730 -12.12 -7.35 19.00
N ALA A 731 -11.34 -8.41 19.03
CA ALA A 731 -9.96 -8.38 19.50
C ALA A 731 -9.08 -7.42 18.68
N TYR A 732 -9.43 -7.19 17.40
CA TYR A 732 -8.72 -6.30 16.46
C TYR A 732 -9.37 -4.93 16.29
N ARG A 733 -10.43 -4.65 17.10
CA ARG A 733 -11.06 -3.33 17.24
C ARG A 733 -11.76 -2.80 15.98
N ALA A 734 -12.16 -3.68 15.07
CA ALA A 734 -12.85 -3.35 13.83
C ALA A 734 -14.01 -4.34 13.58
N PHE A 735 -14.95 -4.39 14.52
CA PHE A 735 -16.04 -5.36 14.51
C PHE A 735 -16.93 -5.22 13.26
N LEU A 736 -17.16 -6.34 12.60
CA LEU A 736 -18.27 -6.55 11.66
C LEU A 736 -19.04 -7.80 12.09
N LYS A 737 -20.34 -7.78 11.86
CA LYS A 737 -21.17 -8.96 11.98
C LYS A 737 -20.71 -10.05 11.01
N ASN A 738 -20.85 -11.33 11.38
CA ASN A 738 -20.41 -12.46 10.56
C ASN A 738 -20.93 -12.41 9.12
N ASP A 739 -22.21 -12.08 8.94
CA ASP A 739 -22.87 -12.00 7.63
C ASP A 739 -22.34 -10.87 6.73
N ASN A 740 -21.55 -9.95 7.30
CA ASN A 740 -20.96 -8.83 6.57
C ASN A 740 -19.58 -9.17 5.99
N TYR A 741 -19.06 -10.36 6.27
CA TYR A 741 -17.83 -10.86 5.63
C TYR A 741 -18.19 -11.64 4.37
N THR A 742 -18.29 -10.90 3.26
CA THR A 742 -18.55 -11.42 1.92
C THR A 742 -17.49 -10.87 0.95
N TRP A 743 -17.70 -11.01 -0.34
CA TRP A 743 -16.91 -10.25 -1.32
C TRP A 743 -16.95 -8.75 -0.96
N GLY A 744 -15.79 -8.09 -0.98
CA GLY A 744 -15.71 -6.66 -0.62
C GLY A 744 -15.78 -6.37 0.89
N SER A 745 -15.45 -7.31 1.77
CA SER A 745 -15.53 -7.09 3.22
C SER A 745 -14.68 -5.91 3.73
N ASN A 746 -13.60 -5.54 3.04
CA ASN A 746 -12.80 -4.36 3.37
C ASN A 746 -13.52 -3.04 3.01
N GLU A 747 -14.34 -3.01 1.95
CA GLU A 747 -15.27 -1.90 1.68
C GLU A 747 -16.28 -1.76 2.82
N THR A 748 -16.87 -2.87 3.22
CA THR A 748 -17.83 -2.91 4.34
C THR A 748 -17.20 -2.39 5.63
N LYS A 749 -15.93 -2.74 5.90
CA LYS A 749 -15.16 -2.16 7.02
C LYS A 749 -14.93 -0.66 6.87
N ALA A 750 -14.61 -0.20 5.68
CA ALA A 750 -14.43 1.22 5.42
C ALA A 750 -15.74 2.01 5.65
N HIS A 751 -16.85 1.52 5.15
CA HIS A 751 -18.17 2.11 5.38
C HIS A 751 -18.59 2.09 6.85
N GLN A 752 -18.30 0.99 7.59
CA GLN A 752 -18.59 0.94 9.02
C GLN A 752 -17.79 2.03 9.79
N GLY A 753 -16.54 2.25 9.42
CA GLY A 753 -15.73 3.35 9.94
C GLY A 753 -16.30 4.73 9.60
N ASN A 754 -16.72 4.93 8.34
CA ASN A 754 -17.36 6.17 7.88
C ASN A 754 -18.63 6.49 8.66
N MET A 755 -19.45 5.48 8.97
CA MET A 755 -20.65 5.64 9.79
C MET A 755 -20.34 6.19 11.19
N PHE A 756 -19.26 5.73 11.84
CA PHE A 756 -18.83 6.29 13.13
C PHE A 756 -18.38 7.74 13.00
N PHE A 757 -17.64 8.10 11.97
CA PHE A 757 -17.22 9.48 11.74
C PHE A 757 -18.43 10.40 11.42
N SER A 758 -19.44 9.89 10.71
CA SER A 758 -20.67 10.64 10.43
C SER A 758 -21.39 11.08 11.71
N MET A 759 -21.34 10.30 12.80
CA MET A 759 -21.86 10.72 14.10
C MET A 759 -21.19 12.00 14.62
N ASN A 760 -19.89 12.16 14.40
CA ASN A 760 -19.15 13.36 14.76
C ASN A 760 -19.43 14.52 13.78
N THR A 761 -19.46 14.25 12.51
CA THR A 761 -19.76 15.22 11.45
C THR A 761 -21.13 15.87 11.67
N TYR A 762 -22.13 15.08 12.04
CA TYR A 762 -23.49 15.55 12.28
C TYR A 762 -23.76 15.94 13.74
N SER A 763 -22.77 15.80 14.63
CA SER A 763 -22.78 16.28 16.02
C SER A 763 -23.96 15.82 16.86
N GLN A 764 -24.38 14.55 16.69
CA GLN A 764 -25.60 14.05 17.34
C GLN A 764 -25.41 13.48 18.74
N ASP A 765 -24.16 13.15 19.13
CA ASP A 765 -23.84 12.60 20.44
C ASP A 765 -22.50 13.10 20.94
N ALA A 766 -22.49 14.27 21.53
CA ALA A 766 -21.27 14.93 22.03
C ALA A 766 -20.57 14.11 23.14
N VAL A 767 -21.30 13.31 23.91
CA VAL A 767 -20.74 12.50 25.02
C VAL A 767 -19.83 11.40 24.48
N ASN A 768 -20.18 10.77 23.38
CA ASN A 768 -19.43 9.66 22.78
C ASN A 768 -18.53 10.07 21.62
N LYS A 769 -18.30 11.36 21.40
CA LYS A 769 -17.52 11.88 20.28
C LYS A 769 -16.16 11.20 20.15
N THR A 770 -15.44 11.02 21.27
CA THR A 770 -14.13 10.32 21.27
C THR A 770 -14.29 8.84 20.93
N ASN A 771 -15.30 8.18 21.49
CA ASN A 771 -15.56 6.76 21.21
C ASN A 771 -15.86 6.50 19.73
N TYR A 772 -16.64 7.37 19.08
CA TYR A 772 -16.90 7.25 17.63
C TYR A 772 -15.63 7.43 16.82
N ARG A 773 -14.78 8.42 17.16
CA ARG A 773 -13.49 8.60 16.48
C ARG A 773 -12.58 7.39 16.65
N ASP A 774 -12.40 6.92 17.89
CA ASP A 774 -11.55 5.79 18.19
C ASP A 774 -12.06 4.49 17.53
N ALA A 775 -13.39 4.31 17.44
CA ALA A 775 -14.00 3.21 16.73
C ALA A 775 -13.73 3.30 15.22
N GLY A 776 -13.98 4.46 14.59
CA GLY A 776 -13.69 4.69 13.17
C GLY A 776 -12.23 4.45 12.82
N MET A 777 -11.30 4.93 13.66
CA MET A 777 -9.86 4.71 13.48
C MET A 777 -9.47 3.23 13.61
N GLY A 778 -10.20 2.45 14.42
CA GLY A 778 -9.98 1.00 14.52
C GLY A 778 -10.06 0.29 13.16
N PHE A 779 -10.96 0.74 12.27
CA PHE A 779 -11.11 0.18 10.93
C PHE A 779 -9.94 0.53 10.02
N ILE A 780 -9.41 1.75 10.09
CA ILE A 780 -8.17 2.11 9.37
C ILE A 780 -7.01 1.23 9.84
N HIS A 781 -6.80 1.12 11.14
CA HIS A 781 -5.72 0.29 11.68
C HIS A 781 -5.86 -1.18 11.26
N TYR A 782 -7.09 -1.70 11.20
CA TYR A 782 -7.35 -3.05 10.70
C TYR A 782 -6.92 -3.20 9.24
N LEU A 783 -7.29 -2.28 8.37
CA LEU A 783 -6.91 -2.29 6.96
C LEU A 783 -5.39 -2.15 6.75
N HIS A 784 -4.70 -1.54 7.69
CA HIS A 784 -3.26 -1.27 7.64
C HIS A 784 -2.38 -2.30 8.36
N GLY A 785 -2.96 -3.36 8.95
CA GLY A 785 -2.17 -4.46 9.54
C GLY A 785 -2.56 -4.91 10.95
N VAL A 786 -3.41 -4.15 11.67
CA VAL A 786 -3.95 -4.61 12.98
C VAL A 786 -5.10 -5.60 12.74
N ASN A 787 -4.76 -6.74 12.15
CA ASN A 787 -5.70 -7.79 11.80
C ASN A 787 -5.05 -9.18 11.98
N PRO A 788 -5.83 -10.29 11.97
CA PRO A 788 -5.28 -11.63 12.23
C PRO A 788 -4.17 -12.05 11.28
N THR A 789 -4.19 -11.55 10.05
CA THR A 789 -3.23 -11.91 8.99
C THR A 789 -2.00 -11.01 8.94
N SER A 790 -1.97 -9.91 9.68
CA SER A 790 -0.98 -8.82 9.60
C SER A 790 -0.90 -8.10 8.26
N TYR A 791 -1.74 -8.41 7.29
CA TYR A 791 -1.70 -7.74 5.99
C TYR A 791 -2.10 -6.27 6.09
N CYS A 792 -1.29 -5.39 5.53
CA CYS A 792 -1.78 -4.14 4.98
C CYS A 792 -2.53 -4.50 3.69
N TYR A 793 -3.85 -4.31 3.69
CA TYR A 793 -4.71 -4.71 2.57
C TYR A 793 -4.62 -3.79 1.33
N LEU A 794 -3.58 -2.98 1.26
CA LEU A 794 -3.24 -2.17 0.09
C LEU A 794 -2.12 -2.84 -0.70
N THR A 795 -2.14 -2.72 -2.03
CA THR A 795 -1.08 -3.28 -2.86
C THR A 795 0.22 -2.48 -2.74
N ASN A 796 1.36 -3.17 -2.76
CA ASN A 796 2.71 -2.63 -3.01
C ASN A 796 3.07 -1.34 -2.23
N MET A 797 2.71 -1.27 -0.94
CA MET A 797 2.91 -0.08 -0.10
C MET A 797 4.21 -0.08 0.70
N SER A 798 5.13 -1.00 0.45
CA SER A 798 6.36 -1.11 1.25
C SER A 798 7.23 0.15 1.19
N ALA A 799 7.28 0.85 0.05
CA ALA A 799 7.99 2.12 -0.09
C ALA A 799 7.36 3.28 0.71
N TYR A 800 6.14 3.10 1.19
CA TYR A 800 5.36 4.09 1.95
C TYR A 800 5.12 3.69 3.41
N GLY A 801 5.80 2.64 3.88
CA GLY A 801 5.73 2.15 5.25
C GLY A 801 4.91 0.86 5.45
N GLY A 802 4.06 0.48 4.50
CA GLY A 802 3.30 -0.78 4.56
C GLY A 802 4.18 -1.99 4.26
N GLU A 803 5.08 -2.36 5.17
CA GLU A 803 6.06 -3.42 4.94
C GLU A 803 5.43 -4.77 4.56
N PHE A 804 4.25 -5.10 5.07
CA PHE A 804 3.50 -6.31 4.76
C PHE A 804 2.23 -6.02 3.96
N SER A 805 2.37 -5.30 2.85
CA SER A 805 1.29 -4.99 1.91
C SER A 805 0.97 -6.15 0.97
N ALA A 806 -0.22 -6.13 0.35
CA ALA A 806 -0.62 -7.13 -0.62
C ALA A 806 0.34 -7.12 -1.84
N PRO A 807 0.97 -8.26 -2.17
CA PRO A 807 2.00 -8.29 -3.22
C PRO A 807 1.40 -8.42 -4.63
N THR A 808 0.14 -8.79 -4.74
CA THR A 808 -0.55 -9.10 -6.00
C THR A 808 -2.02 -8.75 -5.91
N MET A 809 -2.71 -8.63 -7.04
CA MET A 809 -4.15 -8.41 -7.14
C MET A 809 -4.75 -9.13 -8.33
N TYR A 810 -6.03 -9.45 -8.27
CA TYR A 810 -6.78 -9.91 -9.42
C TYR A 810 -7.14 -8.71 -10.31
N HIS A 811 -6.50 -8.62 -11.47
CA HIS A 811 -6.70 -7.49 -12.38
C HIS A 811 -6.25 -7.85 -13.80
N SER A 812 -7.02 -7.49 -14.80
CA SER A 812 -6.71 -7.80 -16.20
C SER A 812 -5.41 -7.17 -16.69
N TRP A 813 -5.03 -6.01 -16.18
CA TRP A 813 -3.76 -5.36 -16.52
C TRP A 813 -2.59 -5.88 -15.65
N PHE A 814 -2.81 -6.01 -14.32
CA PHE A 814 -1.73 -6.22 -13.35
C PHE A 814 -1.75 -7.61 -12.69
N GLY A 815 -2.59 -8.52 -13.18
CA GLY A 815 -2.83 -9.81 -12.55
C GLY A 815 -1.96 -10.95 -13.07
N ASP A 816 -2.41 -12.16 -12.80
CA ASP A 816 -1.74 -13.42 -13.12
C ASP A 816 -1.39 -13.54 -14.63
N GLY A 817 -0.17 -13.97 -14.89
CA GLY A 817 0.34 -14.15 -16.27
C GLY A 817 0.74 -12.87 -16.98
N THR A 818 0.62 -11.69 -16.37
CA THR A 818 1.13 -10.42 -16.89
C THR A 818 2.55 -10.14 -16.41
N VAL A 819 3.23 -9.19 -17.05
CA VAL A 819 4.56 -8.76 -16.62
C VAL A 819 4.52 -7.97 -15.28
N PHE A 820 3.34 -7.64 -14.81
CA PHE A 820 3.09 -6.88 -13.58
C PHE A 820 2.68 -7.77 -12.41
N ASP A 821 2.54 -9.08 -12.63
CA ASP A 821 2.28 -10.04 -11.58
C ASP A 821 3.31 -9.90 -10.44
N PHE A 822 2.87 -9.77 -9.21
CA PHE A 822 3.69 -9.42 -8.03
C PHE A 822 4.34 -8.02 -8.02
N ASN A 823 3.98 -7.16 -8.96
CA ASN A 823 4.39 -5.76 -8.94
C ASN A 823 3.27 -4.84 -9.44
N PRO A 824 2.08 -4.88 -8.85
CA PRO A 824 1.01 -3.96 -9.20
C PRO A 824 1.34 -2.52 -8.75
N PRO A 825 0.66 -1.50 -9.28
CA PRO A 825 0.75 -0.16 -8.73
C PRO A 825 0.37 -0.14 -7.24
N PRO A 826 0.88 0.83 -6.46
CA PRO A 826 0.60 0.90 -5.02
C PRO A 826 -0.85 1.30 -4.72
N ALA A 827 -1.30 0.90 -3.53
CA ALA A 827 -2.47 1.39 -2.83
C ALA A 827 -3.86 0.97 -3.36
N TYR A 828 -3.97 -0.03 -4.22
CA TYR A 828 -5.26 -0.65 -4.48
C TYR A 828 -5.74 -1.40 -3.23
N LEU A 829 -6.96 -1.12 -2.79
CA LEU A 829 -7.56 -1.85 -1.67
C LEU A 829 -8.06 -3.22 -2.13
N MET A 830 -7.60 -4.28 -1.45
CA MET A 830 -8.03 -5.66 -1.72
C MET A 830 -9.43 -5.91 -1.15
N GLY A 831 -10.17 -6.85 -1.76
CA GLY A 831 -11.53 -7.21 -1.35
C GLY A 831 -11.65 -7.64 0.12
N GLY A 832 -10.66 -8.36 0.66
CA GLY A 832 -10.62 -8.72 2.08
C GLY A 832 -11.08 -10.14 2.41
N ALA A 833 -11.25 -10.41 3.69
CA ALA A 833 -11.63 -11.75 4.18
C ALA A 833 -13.04 -12.14 3.71
N ASN A 834 -13.15 -13.31 3.09
CA ASN A 834 -14.41 -13.84 2.57
C ASN A 834 -14.56 -15.34 2.92
N PRO A 835 -15.28 -15.68 3.99
CA PRO A 835 -15.54 -17.06 4.37
C PRO A 835 -16.49 -17.79 3.40
N THR A 836 -17.20 -17.06 2.53
CA THR A 836 -18.10 -17.63 1.53
C THR A 836 -17.38 -17.99 0.23
N TYR A 837 -16.07 -17.77 0.16
CA TYR A 837 -15.25 -18.10 -1.00
C TYR A 837 -15.44 -19.56 -1.44
N THR A 838 -15.61 -19.76 -2.73
CA THR A 838 -15.63 -21.07 -3.36
C THR A 838 -14.97 -21.00 -4.73
N PRO A 839 -14.08 -21.93 -5.08
CA PRO A 839 -13.60 -22.05 -6.44
C PRO A 839 -14.73 -22.45 -7.38
N ASP A 840 -14.48 -22.34 -8.69
CA ASP A 840 -15.41 -22.83 -9.70
C ASP A 840 -15.62 -24.36 -9.60
N ALA A 841 -16.75 -24.84 -10.06
CA ALA A 841 -17.06 -26.28 -10.09
C ALA A 841 -16.07 -27.09 -10.96
N ALA A 842 -15.36 -26.47 -11.88
CA ALA A 842 -14.32 -27.07 -12.69
C ALA A 842 -12.97 -27.23 -11.93
N TYR A 843 -12.84 -26.64 -10.75
CA TYR A 843 -11.63 -26.77 -9.95
C TYR A 843 -11.51 -28.16 -9.37
N SER A 844 -10.44 -28.87 -9.72
CA SER A 844 -10.16 -30.23 -9.27
C SER A 844 -8.93 -30.35 -8.37
N GLY A 845 -8.35 -29.23 -7.97
CA GLY A 845 -7.18 -29.17 -7.11
C GLY A 845 -7.50 -29.41 -5.62
N PRO A 846 -6.50 -29.35 -4.75
CA PRO A 846 -6.70 -29.46 -3.30
C PRO A 846 -7.47 -28.25 -2.75
N VAL A 847 -8.10 -28.43 -1.59
CA VAL A 847 -8.79 -27.33 -0.88
C VAL A 847 -7.87 -26.13 -0.74
N ILE A 848 -8.35 -24.96 -1.19
CA ILE A 848 -7.60 -23.69 -1.08
C ILE A 848 -7.79 -23.13 0.34
N SER A 849 -6.88 -23.46 1.23
CA SER A 849 -6.97 -23.10 2.65
C SER A 849 -5.66 -22.44 3.12
N PRO A 850 -5.69 -21.15 3.56
CA PRO A 850 -6.84 -20.24 3.47
C PRO A 850 -7.25 -19.97 2.01
N PRO A 851 -8.46 -19.45 1.73
CA PRO A 851 -9.48 -18.91 2.64
C PRO A 851 -10.46 -19.96 3.22
N GLN A 852 -10.62 -21.11 2.55
CA GLN A 852 -11.57 -22.12 2.99
C GLN A 852 -11.20 -22.72 4.36
N ASN A 853 -12.22 -23.10 5.14
CA ASN A 853 -12.07 -23.77 6.43
C ASN A 853 -11.27 -22.95 7.46
N GLN A 854 -11.43 -21.63 7.44
CA GLN A 854 -10.77 -20.73 8.37
C GLN A 854 -11.77 -20.01 9.29
N PRO A 855 -11.33 -19.50 10.46
CA PRO A 855 -12.07 -18.47 11.17
C PRO A 855 -12.31 -17.27 10.23
N ILE A 856 -13.45 -16.62 10.37
CA ILE A 856 -13.96 -15.63 9.42
C ILE A 856 -12.92 -14.57 9.05
N GLN A 857 -12.23 -13.97 10.03
CA GLN A 857 -11.22 -12.93 9.78
C GLN A 857 -9.89 -13.48 9.23
N LYS A 858 -9.70 -14.80 9.21
CA LYS A 858 -8.57 -15.50 8.58
C LYS A 858 -8.91 -16.08 7.21
N SER A 859 -10.14 -15.90 6.74
CA SER A 859 -10.58 -16.37 5.42
C SER A 859 -10.05 -15.45 4.31
N TYR A 860 -8.73 -15.22 4.30
CA TYR A 860 -8.02 -14.39 3.33
C TYR A 860 -6.70 -15.05 2.90
N LYS A 861 -6.42 -14.94 1.62
CA LYS A 861 -5.14 -15.33 1.00
C LYS A 861 -4.83 -14.30 -0.09
N ALA A 862 -3.59 -13.83 -0.15
CA ALA A 862 -3.13 -12.98 -1.23
C ALA A 862 -2.65 -13.86 -2.39
N TRP A 863 -3.44 -13.97 -3.44
CA TRP A 863 -3.10 -14.61 -4.73
C TRP A 863 -4.03 -14.07 -5.81
N ASN A 864 -3.70 -14.29 -7.07
CA ASN A 864 -4.42 -13.68 -8.18
C ASN A 864 -4.79 -14.66 -9.30
N THR A 865 -4.71 -15.97 -9.09
CA THR A 865 -5.09 -16.96 -10.09
C THR A 865 -6.58 -16.81 -10.44
N SER A 866 -6.86 -16.74 -11.74
CA SER A 866 -8.18 -16.55 -12.29
C SER A 866 -9.02 -17.86 -12.21
N TYR A 867 -9.89 -18.08 -13.20
CA TYR A 867 -10.63 -19.33 -13.35
C TYR A 867 -9.66 -20.51 -13.45
N PRO A 868 -9.91 -21.65 -12.75
CA PRO A 868 -11.09 -21.95 -11.92
C PRO A 868 -10.92 -21.64 -10.42
N GLU A 869 -9.84 -21.02 -9.96
CA GLU A 869 -9.61 -20.73 -8.55
C GLU A 869 -10.42 -19.55 -8.04
N ASN A 870 -10.80 -18.63 -8.90
CA ASN A 870 -11.64 -17.46 -8.59
C ASN A 870 -11.08 -16.57 -7.45
N SER A 871 -9.80 -16.27 -7.49
CA SER A 871 -9.15 -15.38 -6.50
C SER A 871 -9.77 -13.99 -6.42
N TRP A 872 -10.50 -13.60 -7.47
CA TRP A 872 -11.23 -12.33 -7.52
C TRP A 872 -12.16 -12.12 -6.32
N GLN A 873 -12.69 -13.21 -5.75
CA GLN A 873 -13.59 -13.11 -4.59
C GLN A 873 -12.94 -12.51 -3.32
N LEU A 874 -11.61 -12.34 -3.30
CA LEU A 874 -10.86 -11.76 -2.18
C LEU A 874 -9.87 -10.67 -2.61
N ASN A 875 -9.37 -10.74 -3.84
CA ASN A 875 -8.21 -9.95 -4.27
C ASN A 875 -8.50 -9.04 -5.47
N GLU A 876 -9.76 -8.92 -5.87
CA GLU A 876 -10.16 -7.93 -6.87
C GLU A 876 -10.31 -6.56 -6.20
N PRO A 877 -9.62 -5.52 -6.70
CA PRO A 877 -9.88 -4.15 -6.30
C PRO A 877 -11.11 -3.62 -7.06
N ALA A 878 -11.81 -2.65 -6.46
CA ALA A 878 -12.93 -1.99 -7.11
C ALA A 878 -12.96 -0.50 -6.77
N ILE A 879 -13.48 0.33 -7.69
CA ILE A 879 -13.55 1.79 -7.50
C ILE A 879 -14.40 2.18 -6.29
N TYR A 880 -15.45 1.43 -5.97
CA TYR A 880 -16.32 1.70 -4.82
C TYR A 880 -15.65 1.35 -3.50
N SER A 881 -14.90 0.25 -3.43
CA SER A 881 -14.08 -0.08 -2.27
C SER A 881 -13.00 0.97 -2.03
N GLN A 882 -12.38 1.47 -3.11
CA GLN A 882 -11.37 2.52 -3.05
C GLN A 882 -11.96 3.86 -2.59
N GLY A 883 -13.15 4.24 -3.07
CA GLY A 883 -13.84 5.46 -2.66
C GLY A 883 -14.17 5.46 -1.16
N ALA A 884 -14.76 4.36 -0.66
CA ALA A 884 -15.07 4.20 0.75
C ALA A 884 -13.82 4.30 1.64
N TYR A 885 -12.71 3.69 1.22
CA TYR A 885 -11.42 3.76 1.92
C TYR A 885 -10.84 5.18 1.92
N LEU A 886 -10.84 5.88 0.79
CA LEU A 886 -10.36 7.27 0.70
C LEU A 886 -11.09 8.18 1.68
N ARG A 887 -12.42 8.04 1.78
CA ARG A 887 -13.22 8.83 2.72
C ARG A 887 -12.85 8.50 4.17
N LEU A 888 -12.74 7.22 4.52
CA LEU A 888 -12.35 6.80 5.86
C LEU A 888 -10.96 7.33 6.24
N LEU A 889 -10.01 7.26 5.32
CA LEU A 889 -8.65 7.74 5.55
C LEU A 889 -8.62 9.27 5.73
N ALA A 890 -9.34 10.02 4.87
CA ALA A 890 -9.43 11.47 4.98
C ALA A 890 -10.08 11.93 6.30
N GLN A 891 -11.11 11.24 6.77
CA GLN A 891 -11.74 11.50 8.06
C GLN A 891 -10.83 11.15 9.24
N THR A 892 -10.05 10.07 9.14
CA THR A 892 -9.04 9.69 10.12
C THR A 892 -7.99 10.79 10.30
N MET A 893 -7.55 11.43 9.21
CA MET A 893 -6.58 12.53 9.26
C MET A 893 -7.08 13.75 10.03
N CYS A 894 -8.36 13.84 10.31
CA CYS A 894 -8.98 14.85 11.16
C CYS A 894 -8.80 14.61 12.68
N TYR A 895 -8.12 13.57 13.10
CA TYR A 895 -7.83 13.32 14.51
C TYR A 895 -6.70 14.22 15.02
N THR A 896 -6.97 15.53 15.07
CA THR A 896 -6.01 16.55 15.50
C THR A 896 -6.66 17.45 16.57
N ASP A 897 -5.86 17.95 17.47
CA ASP A 897 -6.28 19.00 18.40
C ASP A 897 -6.17 20.42 17.77
N MET A 898 -5.62 20.50 16.56
CA MET A 898 -5.46 21.75 15.83
C MET A 898 -6.43 21.83 14.65
N ILE A 899 -7.35 22.77 14.71
CA ILE A 899 -8.24 23.13 13.62
C ILE A 899 -7.67 24.36 12.92
N THR A 900 -7.48 24.26 11.61
CA THR A 900 -6.86 25.32 10.81
C THR A 900 -7.87 25.89 9.83
N SER A 901 -7.86 27.19 9.63
CA SER A 901 -8.68 27.80 8.60
C SER A 901 -8.20 27.38 7.21
N VAL A 902 -9.12 26.97 6.33
CA VAL A 902 -8.86 26.58 4.93
C VAL A 902 -9.27 27.66 3.94
N LYS A 903 -10.08 28.61 4.39
CA LYS A 903 -10.50 29.80 3.62
C LYS A 903 -10.89 30.92 4.60
N SER A 904 -11.10 32.10 4.05
CA SER A 904 -11.79 33.18 4.78
C SER A 904 -13.28 32.86 4.93
N GLY A 905 -13.88 33.17 6.08
CA GLY A 905 -15.31 32.93 6.33
C GLY A 905 -15.71 33.13 7.77
N ASN A 906 -16.94 32.80 8.12
CA ASN A 906 -17.42 32.90 9.49
C ASN A 906 -16.85 31.78 10.36
N TRP A 907 -16.59 32.06 11.64
CA TRP A 907 -16.13 31.06 12.58
C TRP A 907 -17.08 29.87 12.70
N ASN A 908 -18.40 30.12 12.65
CA ASN A 908 -19.42 29.11 12.78
C ASN A 908 -19.76 28.40 11.46
N ASP A 909 -19.13 28.77 10.35
CA ASP A 909 -19.19 28.01 9.12
C ASP A 909 -18.16 26.87 9.16
N ALA A 910 -18.63 25.62 9.22
CA ALA A 910 -17.80 24.44 9.26
C ALA A 910 -16.83 24.35 8.05
N THR A 911 -17.23 24.90 6.90
CA THR A 911 -16.40 24.94 5.68
C THR A 911 -15.24 25.93 5.76
N THR A 912 -15.19 26.78 6.76
CA THR A 912 -14.04 27.66 7.04
C THR A 912 -12.84 26.89 7.59
N TRP A 913 -13.05 25.69 8.10
CA TRP A 913 -12.09 24.95 8.94
C TRP A 913 -11.72 23.59 8.34
N THR A 914 -10.49 23.15 8.64
CA THR A 914 -10.11 21.77 8.40
C THR A 914 -11.13 20.81 9.03
N CYS A 915 -11.31 19.64 8.38
CA CYS A 915 -12.22 18.62 8.86
C CYS A 915 -13.70 19.01 8.84
N GLY A 916 -14.07 20.06 8.10
CA GLY A 916 -15.46 20.47 7.93
C GLY A 916 -16.21 20.67 9.25
N ARG A 917 -15.54 21.07 10.33
CA ARG A 917 -16.15 21.26 11.63
C ARG A 917 -15.75 22.57 12.31
N VAL A 918 -16.69 23.17 13.00
CA VAL A 918 -16.43 24.38 13.79
C VAL A 918 -15.54 24.06 15.00
N PRO A 919 -14.53 24.87 15.31
CA PRO A 919 -13.69 24.71 16.49
C PRO A 919 -14.51 24.70 17.80
N SER A 920 -14.07 23.93 18.77
CA SER A 920 -14.64 23.81 20.11
C SER A 920 -13.64 24.24 21.18
N ILE A 921 -14.07 24.31 22.45
CA ILE A 921 -13.23 24.67 23.60
C ILE A 921 -12.04 23.73 23.82
N THR A 922 -12.05 22.55 23.20
CA THR A 922 -10.96 21.57 23.27
C THR A 922 -9.95 21.68 22.15
N ASP A 923 -10.22 22.50 21.13
CA ASP A 923 -9.40 22.59 19.94
C ASP A 923 -8.41 23.76 20.01
N ARG A 924 -7.17 23.52 19.59
CA ARG A 924 -6.26 24.58 19.22
C ARG A 924 -6.67 25.08 17.83
N VAL A 925 -6.68 26.39 17.63
CA VAL A 925 -7.13 26.98 16.36
C VAL A 925 -5.98 27.75 15.74
N LEU A 926 -5.73 27.52 14.45
CA LEU A 926 -4.79 28.28 13.63
C LEU A 926 -5.56 29.03 12.54
N ILE A 927 -5.45 30.35 12.49
CA ILE A 927 -5.91 31.13 11.35
C ILE A 927 -4.71 31.41 10.44
N GLN A 928 -4.75 30.86 9.19
CA GLN A 928 -3.69 30.99 8.21
C GLN A 928 -3.48 32.43 7.75
N GLN A 929 -2.28 32.74 7.27
CA GLN A 929 -1.81 34.09 6.95
C GLN A 929 -2.69 34.86 5.95
N SER A 930 -3.28 34.20 4.99
CA SER A 930 -4.12 34.82 3.96
C SER A 930 -5.62 34.88 4.34
N HIS A 931 -6.01 34.28 5.46
CA HIS A 931 -7.42 34.14 5.81
C HIS A 931 -7.92 35.20 6.78
N VAL A 932 -9.17 35.61 6.56
CA VAL A 932 -9.94 36.47 7.48
C VAL A 932 -11.09 35.66 8.04
N VAL A 933 -11.08 35.43 9.34
CA VAL A 933 -12.18 34.73 10.03
C VAL A 933 -13.03 35.76 10.80
N ILE A 934 -14.34 35.67 10.61
CA ILE A 934 -15.33 36.58 11.21
C ILE A 934 -15.98 35.85 12.40
N VAL A 935 -16.02 36.50 13.54
CA VAL A 935 -16.70 36.06 14.75
C VAL A 935 -17.90 36.97 14.97
N ASP A 936 -19.11 36.44 14.77
CA ASP A 936 -20.39 37.12 14.84
C ASP A 936 -21.28 36.67 16.00
N MET A 937 -20.79 35.73 16.81
CA MET A 937 -21.42 35.25 18.04
C MET A 937 -20.37 34.79 19.06
N VAL A 938 -20.78 34.22 20.17
CA VAL A 938 -19.85 33.63 21.14
C VAL A 938 -19.31 32.31 20.61
N VAL A 939 -17.99 32.24 20.43
CA VAL A 939 -17.27 31.07 19.96
C VAL A 939 -16.19 30.65 20.96
N ASN A 940 -15.71 29.42 20.83
CA ASN A 940 -14.77 28.84 21.78
C ASN A 940 -13.56 28.21 21.07
N ALA A 941 -12.41 28.25 21.75
CA ALA A 941 -11.20 27.51 21.38
C ALA A 941 -10.36 27.23 22.63
N LYS A 942 -9.57 26.16 22.64
CA LYS A 942 -8.58 25.90 23.68
C LYS A 942 -7.44 26.93 23.60
N LYS A 943 -6.96 27.20 22.41
CA LYS A 943 -5.89 28.15 22.13
C LYS A 943 -6.04 28.70 20.71
N LEU A 944 -5.69 29.95 20.49
CA LEU A 944 -5.64 30.57 19.17
C LEU A 944 -4.20 30.87 18.77
N GLU A 945 -3.80 30.43 17.59
CA GLU A 945 -2.63 30.90 16.85
C GLU A 945 -3.09 31.73 15.65
N LEU A 946 -2.69 32.98 15.60
CA LEU A 946 -3.18 33.95 14.60
C LEU A 946 -2.04 34.34 13.66
N LYS A 947 -2.02 33.76 12.43
CA LYS A 947 -1.16 34.20 11.33
C LYS A 947 -1.90 35.05 10.31
N GLY A 948 -3.23 34.92 10.24
CA GLY A 948 -4.15 35.69 9.43
C GLY A 948 -4.84 36.79 10.23
N LYS A 949 -6.11 37.03 9.92
CA LYS A 949 -6.92 38.07 10.58
C LYS A 949 -8.17 37.50 11.25
N LEU A 950 -8.45 37.95 12.48
CA LEU A 950 -9.70 37.70 13.17
C LEU A 950 -10.49 39.00 13.26
N THR A 951 -11.74 39.00 12.86
CA THR A 951 -12.63 40.17 12.86
C THR A 951 -13.87 39.86 13.69
N TYR A 952 -14.21 40.73 14.59
CA TYR A 952 -15.42 40.64 15.42
C TYR A 952 -16.51 41.55 14.89
N ILE A 953 -17.72 41.04 14.77
CA ILE A 953 -18.92 41.81 14.39
C ILE A 953 -20.11 41.40 15.28
N ASN A 954 -21.15 42.23 15.33
CA ASN A 954 -22.42 41.90 16.00
C ASN A 954 -22.29 41.39 17.46
N GLY A 955 -21.30 41.87 18.20
CA GLY A 955 -21.06 41.43 19.59
C GLY A 955 -20.38 40.06 19.71
N GLY A 956 -19.79 39.55 18.64
CA GLY A 956 -19.03 38.31 18.64
C GLY A 956 -17.93 38.31 19.71
N LYS A 957 -17.69 37.14 20.32
CA LYS A 957 -16.68 36.90 21.39
C LYS A 957 -15.99 35.58 21.15
N LEU A 958 -14.70 35.55 21.45
CA LEU A 958 -13.93 34.30 21.51
C LEU A 958 -13.55 33.99 22.95
N ASN A 959 -13.99 32.86 23.47
CA ASN A 959 -13.54 32.34 24.75
C ASN A 959 -12.37 31.38 24.50
N LEU A 960 -11.29 31.60 25.24
CA LEU A 960 -10.16 30.69 25.24
C LEU A 960 -10.20 29.83 26.51
N GLY A 961 -10.01 28.51 26.34
CA GLY A 961 -9.86 27.57 27.42
C GLY A 961 -8.51 27.76 28.14
N ASN A 962 -8.46 27.33 29.39
CA ASN A 962 -7.23 27.32 30.20
C ASN A 962 -6.32 26.14 29.85
#